data_9bb3224f739ef8657b38bdddee76f487
#
_entry.id   9bb3224f739ef8657b38bdddee76f487
#
_cell.length_a   1.000
_cell.length_b   1.000
_cell.length_c   1.000
_cell.angle_alpha   90.00
_cell.angle_beta   90.00
_cell.angle_gamma   90.00
#
_symmetry.space_group_name_H-M   'P 1'
#
loop_
_entity.id
_entity.type
_entity.pdbx_description
1 polymer ?
#
loop_
_entity_poly.entity_id
_entity_poly.type
_entity_poly.pdbx_seq_one_letter_code
_entity_poly.pdbx_strand_id
1 'polypeptide(L)'
;MDIRLFSPYFLGSYGENNHEFEDIFLEFFRDHVYWRRSFHPEDLPPVSIIEKQSSHYLETMAKTKQELHKLSADLKQSVPFSNPRYIGHMASDLLLPGMLAQFITALYNPNNVTEEAAPVTVKMELEVGNKLAQMFGYNLDVDKGAVAWGHLTSGGTVANYQSLWMFRSVKYYPLAVKRCGELADIDFVDGQGRSLQSMSTWELMNLSIDEVVQIRVNCLNKLKAMGDEKYDELIELLREQRIEHQGHIDFFELHEDLKQPVVFVPATAHYSWVKAMKILGIGSKNLWQVPTDEKMRLDPTALKQLLLKAKSENRTVLAVIGVLGTTEFGTVDPIADIVSLRDEMIRDEGLNYYIHVDAAWGGYLSSVFRDEDNRMREHEAVKAGFKYFPSVKVYNAFAALCETDSITVDPHKLGYMPFGSGAFIARNKNMCGFVVQEAAYVFDKKNRFVEPEPKLNQLGQYIMEGSKPGAAAAASYVAQNVLPLNAEHFGKLPASTIRTTEVFYHKIVALSEKLAGKATLIAPIEPDTNLICLAINPAGNSSTRVLNDFTRKVFEHIKIEKSTPMFSKEFIGSYTSIFRKNINDKVAHNLCIKLGLDPHSFVRDVEQVEYQDNALFVLRHTLMNPWLSDDKNGVTYMDMYLNYLEEIILKVVEQ
;
A
#
# COMPACT_ATOMS: atom_id res chain seq x y z
N MET A 1 22.02 -10.10 14.34
CA MET A 1 21.99 -8.62 14.38
C MET A 1 21.60 -8.22 15.78
N ASP A 2 22.29 -7.28 16.38
CA ASP A 2 21.96 -6.81 17.72
C ASP A 2 20.69 -5.96 17.67
N ILE A 3 19.59 -6.45 18.23
CA ILE A 3 18.30 -5.79 18.30
C ILE A 3 18.36 -4.45 19.06
N ARG A 4 19.36 -4.28 19.93
CA ARG A 4 19.62 -3.04 20.68
C ARG A 4 19.93 -1.85 19.78
N LEU A 5 20.32 -2.08 18.52
CA LEU A 5 20.49 -1.02 17.52
C LEU A 5 19.20 -0.23 17.24
N PHE A 6 18.03 -0.82 17.53
CA PHE A 6 16.74 -0.15 17.32
C PHE A 6 16.21 0.58 18.56
N SER A 7 16.85 0.38 19.74
CA SER A 7 16.40 0.98 21.00
C SER A 7 16.15 2.48 20.94
N PRO A 8 16.97 3.33 20.27
CA PRO A 8 16.75 4.77 20.23
C PRO A 8 15.56 5.20 19.35
N TYR A 9 15.05 4.29 18.53
CA TYR A 9 14.04 4.64 17.50
C TYR A 9 12.60 4.35 17.91
N PHE A 10 12.37 3.74 19.07
CA PHE A 10 11.04 3.38 19.56
C PHE A 10 10.82 3.89 20.98
N LEU A 11 9.56 4.12 21.36
CA LEU A 11 9.23 4.39 22.76
C LEU A 11 9.57 3.18 23.65
N GLY A 12 9.47 1.99 23.06
CA GLY A 12 9.70 0.72 23.72
C GLY A 12 8.43 0.11 24.29
N SER A 13 8.41 -1.23 24.40
CA SER A 13 7.22 -2.01 24.81
C SER A 13 6.68 -1.67 26.20
N TYR A 14 7.52 -1.16 27.07
CA TYR A 14 7.19 -0.71 28.43
C TYR A 14 7.35 0.81 28.60
N GLY A 15 7.59 1.55 27.50
CA GLY A 15 7.83 2.98 27.55
C GLY A 15 9.22 3.34 28.08
N GLU A 16 10.22 2.53 27.75
CA GLU A 16 11.60 2.68 28.27
C GLU A 16 12.20 4.05 27.94
N ASN A 17 11.89 4.61 26.76
CA ASN A 17 12.33 5.93 26.31
C ASN A 17 11.32 7.05 26.64
N ASN A 18 10.56 6.92 27.74
CA ASN A 18 9.54 7.90 28.12
C ASN A 18 10.14 9.27 28.48
N HIS A 19 11.30 9.31 29.12
CA HIS A 19 11.95 10.56 29.51
C HIS A 19 12.41 11.34 28.27
N GLU A 20 13.04 10.68 27.32
CA GLU A 20 13.46 11.28 26.05
C GLU A 20 12.26 11.83 25.28
N PHE A 21 11.16 11.07 25.26
CA PHE A 21 9.92 11.53 24.63
C PHE A 21 9.35 12.77 25.29
N GLU A 22 9.23 12.76 26.62
CA GLU A 22 8.66 13.87 27.40
C GLU A 22 9.51 15.13 27.25
N ASP A 23 10.83 15.02 27.44
CA ASP A 23 11.75 16.14 27.34
C ASP A 23 11.72 16.80 25.97
N ILE A 24 11.82 16.02 24.89
CA ILE A 24 11.76 16.52 23.52
C ILE A 24 10.40 17.17 23.24
N PHE A 25 9.29 16.51 23.60
CA PHE A 25 7.95 17.05 23.37
C PHE A 25 7.73 18.38 24.09
N LEU A 26 8.16 18.49 25.36
CA LEU A 26 8.03 19.72 26.14
C LEU A 26 8.91 20.86 25.61
N GLU A 27 10.11 20.54 25.12
CA GLU A 27 10.99 21.52 24.47
C GLU A 27 10.28 22.15 23.27
N PHE A 28 9.81 21.36 22.33
CA PHE A 28 9.16 21.86 21.12
C PHE A 28 7.76 22.46 21.38
N PHE A 29 7.04 21.99 22.39
CA PHE A 29 5.81 22.65 22.81
C PHE A 29 6.09 24.08 23.35
N ARG A 30 7.14 24.26 24.14
CA ARG A 30 7.56 25.59 24.64
C ARG A 30 8.02 26.49 23.51
N ASP A 31 8.77 25.94 22.53
CA ASP A 31 9.18 26.67 21.33
C ASP A 31 7.97 27.15 20.53
N HIS A 32 6.97 26.28 20.30
CA HIS A 32 5.71 26.66 19.65
C HIS A 32 4.99 27.80 20.41
N VAL A 33 4.93 27.74 21.73
CA VAL A 33 4.33 28.84 22.54
C VAL A 33 5.12 30.14 22.38
N TYR A 34 6.44 30.07 22.34
CA TYR A 34 7.30 31.21 22.08
C TYR A 34 7.06 31.79 20.69
N TRP A 35 7.01 30.97 19.65
CA TRP A 35 6.70 31.36 18.28
C TRP A 35 5.36 32.11 18.20
N ARG A 36 4.30 31.62 18.85
CA ARG A 36 2.99 32.29 18.88
C ARG A 36 3.07 33.72 19.49
N ARG A 37 3.91 33.90 20.48
CA ARG A 37 4.13 35.23 21.14
C ARG A 37 4.97 36.16 20.29
N SER A 38 5.75 35.64 19.37
CA SER A 38 6.70 36.42 18.57
C SER A 38 6.10 37.01 17.30
N PHE A 39 4.88 36.61 16.92
CA PHE A 39 4.23 37.08 15.68
C PHE A 39 3.87 38.59 15.78
N HIS A 40 3.23 39.00 16.87
CA HIS A 40 2.94 40.39 17.22
C HIS A 40 3.14 40.58 18.74
N PRO A 41 4.37 40.76 19.21
CA PRO A 41 4.69 40.77 20.64
C PRO A 41 4.12 41.99 21.37
N GLU A 42 3.72 43.04 20.66
CA GLU A 42 3.05 44.24 21.14
C GLU A 42 1.56 44.02 21.49
N ASP A 43 0.93 42.95 20.95
CA ASP A 43 -0.48 42.70 21.20
C ASP A 43 -0.74 42.21 22.62
N LEU A 44 -1.84 42.68 23.23
CA LEU A 44 -2.27 42.20 24.52
C LEU A 44 -2.83 40.77 24.43
N PRO A 45 -2.50 39.90 25.39
CA PRO A 45 -3.06 38.54 25.40
C PRO A 45 -4.59 38.58 25.49
N PRO A 46 -5.33 37.94 24.57
CA PRO A 46 -6.80 37.92 24.57
C PRO A 46 -7.38 37.17 25.78
N VAL A 47 -6.61 36.29 26.45
CA VAL A 47 -7.02 35.57 27.64
C VAL A 47 -6.26 36.17 28.86
N SER A 48 -6.96 36.98 29.65
CA SER A 48 -6.39 37.64 30.82
C SER A 48 -6.24 36.69 32.03
N ILE A 49 -5.43 37.12 33.02
CA ILE A 49 -5.31 36.38 34.27
C ILE A 49 -6.65 36.32 35.02
N ILE A 50 -7.45 37.40 34.94
CA ILE A 50 -8.76 37.48 35.59
C ILE A 50 -9.73 36.48 34.99
N GLU A 51 -9.76 36.35 33.63
CA GLU A 51 -10.59 35.38 32.96
C GLU A 51 -10.23 33.94 33.35
N LYS A 52 -8.94 33.63 33.52
CA LYS A 52 -8.47 32.33 34.00
C LYS A 52 -8.92 31.97 35.41
N GLN A 53 -9.31 32.97 36.21
CA GLN A 53 -9.83 32.81 37.57
C GLN A 53 -11.36 32.72 37.59
N SER A 54 -12.05 32.99 36.50
CA SER A 54 -13.51 32.90 36.41
C SER A 54 -14.00 31.48 36.63
N SER A 55 -15.18 31.33 37.25
CA SER A 55 -15.82 30.02 37.43
C SER A 55 -16.03 29.28 36.10
N HIS A 56 -16.46 30.02 35.05
CA HIS A 56 -16.62 29.45 33.70
C HIS A 56 -15.31 28.83 33.17
N TYR A 57 -14.19 29.52 33.29
CA TYR A 57 -12.88 29.00 32.85
C TYR A 57 -12.48 27.75 33.64
N LEU A 58 -12.58 27.82 34.96
CA LEU A 58 -12.19 26.71 35.84
C LEU A 58 -13.08 25.47 35.63
N GLU A 59 -14.38 25.65 35.52
CA GLU A 59 -15.34 24.56 35.22
C GLU A 59 -15.07 23.93 33.84
N THR A 60 -14.79 24.77 32.82
CA THR A 60 -14.46 24.29 31.48
C THR A 60 -13.16 23.46 31.47
N MET A 61 -12.12 23.94 32.18
CA MET A 61 -10.86 23.20 32.32
C MET A 61 -11.02 21.89 33.10
N ALA A 62 -11.85 21.91 34.16
CA ALA A 62 -12.18 20.69 34.92
C ALA A 62 -12.90 19.65 34.03
N LYS A 63 -13.90 20.09 33.26
CA LYS A 63 -14.61 19.25 32.32
C LYS A 63 -13.69 18.69 31.23
N THR A 64 -12.81 19.52 30.65
CA THR A 64 -11.81 19.07 29.66
C THR A 64 -10.93 17.96 30.23
N LYS A 65 -10.39 18.13 31.45
CA LYS A 65 -9.61 17.10 32.13
C LYS A 65 -10.41 15.83 32.36
N GLN A 66 -11.68 15.94 32.77
CA GLN A 66 -12.56 14.81 32.99
C GLN A 66 -12.76 14.00 31.71
N GLU A 67 -13.04 14.65 30.58
CA GLU A 67 -13.22 13.95 29.30
C GLU A 67 -11.92 13.31 28.81
N LEU A 68 -10.77 13.97 29.01
CA LEU A 68 -9.45 13.36 28.69
C LEU A 68 -9.13 12.14 29.56
N HIS A 69 -9.52 12.14 30.85
CA HIS A 69 -9.38 10.96 31.71
C HIS A 69 -10.26 9.81 31.26
N LYS A 70 -11.51 10.09 30.84
CA LYS A 70 -12.38 9.06 30.24
C LYS A 70 -11.76 8.49 28.97
N LEU A 71 -11.36 9.36 28.05
CA LEU A 71 -10.69 8.95 26.81
C LEU A 71 -9.47 8.06 27.11
N SER A 72 -8.61 8.48 28.05
CA SER A 72 -7.43 7.70 28.43
C SER A 72 -7.81 6.32 29.01
N ALA A 73 -8.87 6.26 29.81
CA ALA A 73 -9.37 5.00 30.35
C ALA A 73 -9.90 4.06 29.25
N ASP A 74 -10.66 4.61 28.29
CA ASP A 74 -11.21 3.84 27.18
C ASP A 74 -10.12 3.34 26.23
N LEU A 75 -9.11 4.19 25.93
CA LEU A 75 -7.96 3.82 25.09
C LEU A 75 -7.12 2.67 25.68
N LYS A 76 -7.11 2.48 27.00
CA LYS A 76 -6.44 1.32 27.63
C LYS A 76 -7.10 -0.02 27.31
N GLN A 77 -8.30 -0.01 26.74
CA GLN A 77 -8.98 -1.19 26.23
C GLN A 77 -8.61 -1.47 24.75
N SER A 78 -7.80 -0.61 24.12
CA SER A 78 -7.34 -0.79 22.74
C SER A 78 -6.33 -1.92 22.63
N VAL A 79 -6.13 -2.39 21.40
CA VAL A 79 -5.17 -3.45 21.07
C VAL A 79 -3.74 -2.95 21.35
N PRO A 80 -2.93 -3.69 22.13
CA PRO A 80 -1.58 -3.26 22.51
C PRO A 80 -0.57 -3.52 21.38
N PHE A 81 -0.65 -2.77 20.28
CA PHE A 81 0.20 -2.96 19.10
C PHE A 81 1.70 -2.85 19.39
N SER A 82 2.11 -2.02 20.36
CA SER A 82 3.53 -1.87 20.75
C SER A 82 4.10 -3.12 21.43
N ASN A 83 3.26 -3.97 22.00
CA ASN A 83 3.72 -5.14 22.75
C ASN A 83 4.12 -6.28 21.82
N PRO A 84 5.29 -6.95 22.01
CA PRO A 84 5.74 -8.08 21.19
C PRO A 84 4.86 -9.33 21.30
N ARG A 85 3.91 -9.39 22.25
CA ARG A 85 2.89 -10.45 22.32
C ARG A 85 1.74 -10.23 21.32
N TYR A 86 1.75 -9.10 20.60
CA TYR A 86 0.85 -8.86 19.48
C TYR A 86 1.51 -9.29 18.17
N ILE A 87 0.97 -10.32 17.53
CA ILE A 87 1.45 -10.91 16.27
C ILE A 87 0.33 -11.05 15.22
N GLY A 88 -0.75 -10.27 15.39
CA GLY A 88 -1.97 -10.43 14.60
C GLY A 88 -1.92 -9.74 13.24
N HIS A 89 -2.01 -8.43 13.21
CA HIS A 89 -2.09 -7.64 11.98
C HIS A 89 -0.83 -6.78 11.76
N MET A 90 -0.86 -6.00 10.67
CA MET A 90 0.24 -5.16 10.16
C MET A 90 0.39 -3.86 10.96
N ALA A 91 0.51 -3.96 12.28
CA ALA A 91 0.72 -2.88 13.23
C ALA A 91 1.71 -3.31 14.31
N SER A 92 2.53 -2.37 14.78
CA SER A 92 3.54 -2.58 15.81
C SER A 92 3.79 -1.28 16.57
N ASP A 93 4.84 -1.22 17.39
CA ASP A 93 5.35 0.02 17.96
C ASP A 93 5.73 1.02 16.86
N LEU A 94 5.64 2.31 17.15
CA LEU A 94 5.88 3.37 16.18
C LEU A 94 7.28 3.93 16.30
N LEU A 95 7.86 4.37 15.18
CA LEU A 95 9.13 5.10 15.21
C LEU A 95 8.98 6.42 15.98
N LEU A 96 9.76 6.55 17.03
CA LEU A 96 9.78 7.71 17.93
C LEU A 96 9.95 9.05 17.18
N PRO A 97 10.90 9.19 16.22
CA PRO A 97 11.05 10.44 15.47
C PRO A 97 9.79 10.83 14.69
N GLY A 98 9.11 9.85 14.07
CA GLY A 98 7.87 10.10 13.33
C GLY A 98 6.72 10.48 14.24
N MET A 99 6.57 9.81 15.38
CA MET A 99 5.53 10.11 16.37
C MET A 99 5.70 11.50 16.96
N LEU A 100 6.90 11.87 17.37
CA LEU A 100 7.23 13.22 17.88
C LEU A 100 6.94 14.30 16.83
N ALA A 101 7.41 14.10 15.59
CA ALA A 101 7.18 15.04 14.50
C ALA A 101 5.68 15.23 14.22
N GLN A 102 4.88 14.17 14.28
CA GLN A 102 3.43 14.25 14.11
C GLN A 102 2.77 15.10 15.22
N PHE A 103 3.10 14.87 16.49
CA PHE A 103 2.54 15.62 17.60
C PHE A 103 2.94 17.10 17.56
N ILE A 104 4.19 17.38 17.27
CA ILE A 104 4.71 18.74 17.16
C ILE A 104 4.03 19.48 16.00
N THR A 105 3.92 18.85 14.83
CA THR A 105 3.30 19.45 13.63
C THR A 105 1.80 19.69 13.81
N ALA A 106 1.11 18.84 14.59
CA ALA A 106 -0.30 19.03 14.91
C ALA A 106 -0.59 20.37 15.62
N LEU A 107 0.38 20.93 16.37
CA LEU A 107 0.27 22.23 17.01
C LEU A 107 0.14 23.39 16.01
N TYR A 108 0.74 23.23 14.81
CA TYR A 108 0.70 24.22 13.73
C TYR A 108 -0.48 24.03 12.77
N ASN A 109 -1.09 22.82 12.77
CA ASN A 109 -2.25 22.44 11.97
C ASN A 109 -2.12 22.79 10.47
N PRO A 110 -1.04 22.43 9.78
CA PRO A 110 -0.84 22.76 8.36
C PRO A 110 -1.78 21.95 7.46
N ASN A 111 -2.26 22.60 6.39
CA ASN A 111 -3.13 21.99 5.37
C ASN A 111 -2.34 21.81 4.05
N ASN A 112 -1.95 20.60 3.72
CA ASN A 112 -1.16 20.27 2.54
C ASN A 112 -1.94 20.32 1.21
N VAL A 113 -3.01 21.10 1.11
CA VAL A 113 -3.73 21.31 -0.14
C VAL A 113 -2.89 22.11 -1.15
N THR A 114 -2.17 23.15 -0.68
CA THR A 114 -1.28 24.00 -1.48
C THR A 114 -0.07 24.45 -0.65
N GLU A 115 1.00 24.90 -1.35
CA GLU A 115 2.18 25.48 -0.69
C GLU A 115 1.83 26.79 0.05
N GLU A 116 0.87 27.57 -0.41
CA GLU A 116 0.44 28.80 0.26
C GLU A 116 -0.20 28.50 1.62
N ALA A 117 -0.96 27.40 1.73
CA ALA A 117 -1.58 26.98 2.98
C ALA A 117 -0.62 26.24 3.92
N ALA A 118 0.42 25.61 3.38
CA ALA A 118 1.39 24.83 4.14
C ALA A 118 2.80 24.89 3.51
N PRO A 119 3.48 26.07 3.56
CA PRO A 119 4.73 26.29 2.83
C PRO A 119 5.89 25.39 3.25
N VAL A 120 5.82 24.81 4.45
CA VAL A 120 6.85 23.92 4.99
C VAL A 120 6.49 22.46 4.70
N THR A 121 5.30 22.02 5.06
CA THR A 121 4.94 20.58 5.03
C THR A 121 4.59 20.06 3.64
N VAL A 122 4.18 20.91 2.68
CA VAL A 122 4.05 20.52 1.27
C VAL A 122 5.43 20.16 0.68
N LYS A 123 6.48 20.95 0.96
CA LYS A 123 7.84 20.63 0.53
C LYS A 123 8.34 19.32 1.15
N MET A 124 8.08 19.12 2.43
CA MET A 124 8.39 17.85 3.11
C MET A 124 7.67 16.67 2.44
N GLU A 125 6.40 16.82 2.07
CA GLU A 125 5.63 15.76 1.42
C GLU A 125 6.19 15.40 0.05
N LEU A 126 6.57 16.38 -0.77
CA LEU A 126 7.21 16.14 -2.06
C LEU A 126 8.56 15.43 -1.89
N GLU A 127 9.34 15.81 -0.87
CA GLU A 127 10.61 15.15 -0.59
C GLU A 127 10.41 13.70 -0.11
N VAL A 128 9.40 13.44 0.74
CA VAL A 128 9.02 12.06 1.12
C VAL A 128 8.64 11.25 -0.12
N GLY A 129 7.84 11.82 -1.02
CA GLY A 129 7.48 11.18 -2.30
C GLY A 129 8.72 10.83 -3.14
N ASN A 130 9.68 11.75 -3.23
CA ASN A 130 10.94 11.53 -3.94
C ASN A 130 11.79 10.42 -3.30
N LYS A 131 11.93 10.41 -1.97
CA LYS A 131 12.66 9.34 -1.25
C LYS A 131 12.03 7.96 -1.45
N LEU A 132 10.70 7.89 -1.42
CA LEU A 132 9.98 6.65 -1.73
C LEU A 132 10.18 6.23 -3.20
N ALA A 133 10.13 7.17 -4.15
CA ALA A 133 10.40 6.90 -5.55
C ALA A 133 11.83 6.34 -5.76
N GLN A 134 12.83 6.93 -5.11
CA GLN A 134 14.21 6.44 -5.14
C GLN A 134 14.34 5.03 -4.54
N MET A 135 13.67 4.76 -3.43
CA MET A 135 13.65 3.42 -2.83
C MET A 135 13.10 2.37 -3.80
N PHE A 136 12.15 2.71 -4.66
CA PHE A 136 11.63 1.82 -5.71
C PHE A 136 12.49 1.80 -6.98
N GLY A 137 13.47 2.69 -7.10
CA GLY A 137 14.34 2.80 -8.27
C GLY A 137 13.76 3.64 -9.41
N TYR A 138 12.72 4.42 -9.15
CA TYR A 138 12.20 5.37 -10.12
C TYR A 138 13.15 6.55 -10.34
N ASN A 139 13.16 7.04 -11.57
CA ASN A 139 14.02 8.15 -11.98
C ASN A 139 13.51 9.50 -11.45
N LEU A 140 14.42 10.30 -10.89
CA LEU A 140 14.19 11.69 -10.50
C LEU A 140 14.99 12.71 -11.32
N ASP A 141 15.83 12.24 -12.24
CA ASP A 141 16.70 13.07 -13.07
C ASP A 141 15.98 13.43 -14.37
N VAL A 142 15.76 14.73 -14.60
CA VAL A 142 15.05 15.24 -15.78
C VAL A 142 15.77 14.92 -17.10
N ASP A 143 17.08 14.72 -17.04
CA ASP A 143 17.89 14.43 -18.23
C ASP A 143 17.83 12.95 -18.64
N LYS A 144 17.27 12.09 -17.80
CA LYS A 144 17.16 10.63 -18.01
C LYS A 144 15.77 10.15 -18.42
N GLY A 145 14.85 11.06 -18.75
CA GLY A 145 13.50 10.72 -19.20
C GLY A 145 12.41 11.01 -18.19
N ALA A 146 11.37 10.17 -18.13
CA ALA A 146 10.23 10.38 -17.25
C ALA A 146 10.66 10.51 -15.78
N VAL A 147 10.21 11.57 -15.12
CA VAL A 147 10.54 11.88 -13.72
C VAL A 147 9.39 11.45 -12.84
N ALA A 148 9.70 10.73 -11.78
CA ALA A 148 8.71 10.27 -10.81
C ALA A 148 8.14 11.40 -9.95
N TRP A 149 6.99 11.12 -9.36
CA TRP A 149 6.32 11.96 -8.38
C TRP A 149 5.58 11.08 -7.37
N GLY A 150 5.54 11.54 -6.13
CA GLY A 150 4.78 10.87 -5.09
C GLY A 150 4.19 11.84 -4.09
N HIS A 151 3.09 11.42 -3.45
CA HIS A 151 2.45 12.15 -2.38
C HIS A 151 1.88 11.19 -1.33
N LEU A 152 1.58 11.71 -0.14
CA LEU A 152 0.93 10.92 0.90
C LEU A 152 -0.59 10.89 0.69
N THR A 153 -1.20 9.80 1.11
CA THR A 153 -2.65 9.58 1.17
C THR A 153 -3.04 9.16 2.59
N SER A 154 -4.33 9.13 2.89
CA SER A 154 -4.83 8.61 4.17
C SER A 154 -4.57 7.09 4.35
N GLY A 155 -4.23 6.37 3.29
CA GLY A 155 -3.90 4.94 3.31
C GLY A 155 -3.88 4.33 1.93
N GLY A 156 -3.34 3.11 1.80
CA GLY A 156 -3.18 2.39 0.54
C GLY A 156 -4.46 2.22 -0.27
N THR A 157 -5.62 2.17 0.38
CA THR A 157 -6.91 2.15 -0.32
C THR A 157 -7.11 3.38 -1.21
N VAL A 158 -6.80 4.58 -0.71
CA VAL A 158 -6.91 5.83 -1.49
C VAL A 158 -5.83 5.87 -2.58
N ALA A 159 -4.61 5.42 -2.26
CA ALA A 159 -3.53 5.32 -3.25
C ALA A 159 -3.89 4.37 -4.41
N ASN A 160 -4.53 3.23 -4.12
CA ASN A 160 -5.05 2.30 -5.14
C ASN A 160 -6.16 2.95 -5.99
N TYR A 161 -7.04 3.77 -5.39
CA TYR A 161 -8.05 4.53 -6.15
C TYR A 161 -7.41 5.57 -7.06
N GLN A 162 -6.40 6.28 -6.55
CA GLN A 162 -5.62 7.27 -7.30
C GLN A 162 -4.99 6.64 -8.55
N SER A 163 -4.44 5.43 -8.46
CA SER A 163 -3.81 4.74 -9.58
C SER A 163 -4.80 4.48 -10.72
N LEU A 164 -5.96 3.87 -10.42
CA LEU A 164 -6.97 3.58 -11.45
C LEU A 164 -7.64 4.85 -11.99
N TRP A 165 -7.83 5.88 -11.17
CA TRP A 165 -8.34 7.17 -11.62
C TRP A 165 -7.40 7.81 -12.64
N MET A 166 -6.09 7.87 -12.33
CA MET A 166 -5.09 8.38 -13.26
C MET A 166 -4.97 7.52 -14.52
N PHE A 167 -4.90 6.20 -14.38
CA PHE A 167 -4.80 5.29 -15.50
C PHE A 167 -5.99 5.43 -16.46
N ARG A 168 -7.21 5.55 -15.92
CA ARG A 168 -8.40 5.78 -16.73
C ARG A 168 -8.27 7.07 -17.51
N SER A 169 -7.90 8.17 -16.85
CA SER A 169 -7.78 9.48 -17.49
C SER A 169 -6.70 9.50 -18.58
N VAL A 170 -5.57 8.84 -18.36
CA VAL A 170 -4.52 8.68 -19.36
C VAL A 170 -5.00 7.82 -20.53
N LYS A 171 -5.59 6.65 -20.25
CA LYS A 171 -5.96 5.65 -21.25
C LYS A 171 -6.94 6.16 -22.30
N TYR A 172 -7.91 6.97 -21.89
CA TYR A 172 -8.95 7.49 -22.79
C TYR A 172 -8.60 8.85 -23.44
N TYR A 173 -7.55 9.52 -22.98
CA TYR A 173 -7.18 10.85 -23.48
C TYR A 173 -6.90 10.89 -25.00
N PRO A 174 -6.20 9.92 -25.63
CA PRO A 174 -5.96 9.94 -27.06
C PRO A 174 -7.22 9.96 -27.91
N LEU A 175 -8.30 9.30 -27.46
CA LEU A 175 -9.60 9.32 -28.13
C LEU A 175 -10.25 10.72 -28.06
N ALA A 176 -10.15 11.39 -26.91
CA ALA A 176 -10.64 12.75 -26.77
C ALA A 176 -9.89 13.74 -27.70
N VAL A 177 -8.54 13.59 -27.81
CA VAL A 177 -7.73 14.40 -28.73
C VAL A 177 -8.12 14.13 -30.19
N LYS A 178 -8.26 12.85 -30.58
CA LYS A 178 -8.70 12.47 -31.92
C LYS A 178 -10.05 13.10 -32.24
N ARG A 179 -11.03 12.96 -31.36
CA ARG A 179 -12.37 13.53 -31.55
C ARG A 179 -12.37 15.06 -31.63
N CYS A 180 -11.61 15.73 -30.75
CA CYS A 180 -11.42 17.18 -30.83
C CYS A 180 -10.85 17.60 -32.19
N GLY A 181 -9.86 16.86 -32.71
CA GLY A 181 -9.29 17.09 -34.03
C GLY A 181 -10.31 16.93 -35.17
N GLU A 182 -11.18 15.91 -35.11
CA GLU A 182 -12.27 15.72 -36.07
C GLU A 182 -13.24 16.90 -36.08
N LEU A 183 -13.64 17.38 -34.90
CA LEU A 183 -14.61 18.47 -34.75
C LEU A 183 -14.05 19.83 -35.16
N ALA A 184 -12.76 20.06 -34.93
CA ALA A 184 -12.08 21.31 -35.20
C ALA A 184 -11.35 21.35 -36.56
N ASP A 185 -11.35 20.28 -37.33
CA ASP A 185 -10.57 20.11 -38.56
C ASP A 185 -9.05 20.31 -38.32
N ILE A 186 -8.56 19.71 -37.22
CA ILE A 186 -7.16 19.78 -36.83
C ILE A 186 -6.56 18.38 -36.79
N ASP A 187 -5.48 18.14 -37.53
CA ASP A 187 -4.75 16.87 -37.46
C ASP A 187 -3.75 16.90 -36.29
N PHE A 188 -4.03 16.15 -35.21
CA PHE A 188 -3.11 15.94 -34.10
C PHE A 188 -2.24 14.71 -34.36
N VAL A 189 -0.99 14.75 -33.88
CA VAL A 189 -0.01 13.69 -34.12
C VAL A 189 0.56 13.13 -32.81
N ASP A 190 0.98 11.87 -32.84
CA ASP A 190 1.72 11.21 -31.78
C ASP A 190 3.17 11.69 -31.67
N GLY A 191 3.97 11.07 -30.80
CA GLY A 191 5.39 11.38 -30.62
C GLY A 191 6.28 11.03 -31.82
N GLN A 192 5.78 10.23 -32.77
CA GLN A 192 6.47 9.82 -34.00
C GLN A 192 5.99 10.62 -35.23
N GLY A 193 5.06 11.54 -35.05
CA GLY A 193 4.48 12.33 -36.14
C GLY A 193 3.36 11.62 -36.92
N ARG A 194 2.83 10.48 -36.44
CA ARG A 194 1.69 9.81 -37.04
C ARG A 194 0.40 10.53 -36.68
N SER A 195 -0.47 10.74 -37.68
CA SER A 195 -1.79 11.36 -37.46
C SER A 195 -2.67 10.45 -36.59
N LEU A 196 -3.27 11.02 -35.54
CA LEU A 196 -4.21 10.30 -34.68
C LEU A 196 -5.48 9.89 -35.43
N GLN A 197 -5.84 10.64 -36.50
CA GLN A 197 -6.98 10.31 -37.36
C GLN A 197 -6.78 8.98 -38.08
N SER A 198 -5.54 8.63 -38.43
CA SER A 198 -5.19 7.39 -39.11
C SER A 198 -5.11 6.18 -38.18
N MET A 199 -5.06 6.39 -36.86
CA MET A 199 -4.96 5.31 -35.88
C MET A 199 -6.33 4.75 -35.52
N SER A 200 -6.42 3.44 -35.42
CA SER A 200 -7.62 2.75 -34.92
C SER A 200 -7.83 3.00 -33.43
N THR A 201 -9.05 2.82 -32.95
CA THR A 201 -9.37 2.87 -31.52
C THR A 201 -8.52 1.89 -30.71
N TRP A 202 -8.27 0.66 -31.27
CA TRP A 202 -7.42 -0.31 -30.61
C TRP A 202 -5.97 0.19 -30.43
N GLU A 203 -5.38 0.78 -31.44
CA GLU A 203 -4.01 1.34 -31.35
C GLU A 203 -3.95 2.46 -30.30
N LEU A 204 -4.90 3.41 -30.34
CA LEU A 204 -4.95 4.51 -29.38
C LEU A 204 -5.12 4.05 -27.93
N MET A 205 -5.92 2.99 -27.72
CA MET A 205 -6.17 2.41 -26.40
C MET A 205 -5.03 1.52 -25.88
N ASN A 206 -4.02 1.22 -26.70
CA ASN A 206 -2.88 0.39 -26.31
C ASN A 206 -1.54 1.17 -26.28
N LEU A 207 -1.61 2.49 -26.29
CA LEU A 207 -0.43 3.35 -26.08
C LEU A 207 0.08 3.27 -24.63
N SER A 208 1.40 3.41 -24.49
CA SER A 208 2.03 3.56 -23.18
C SER A 208 1.73 4.92 -22.56
N ILE A 209 1.93 5.07 -21.25
CA ILE A 209 1.76 6.35 -20.55
C ILE A 209 2.63 7.43 -21.18
N ASP A 210 3.88 7.12 -21.49
CA ASP A 210 4.82 8.10 -22.04
C ASP A 210 4.42 8.58 -23.45
N GLU A 211 3.88 7.68 -24.30
CA GLU A 211 3.32 8.06 -25.61
C GLU A 211 2.10 8.97 -25.45
N VAL A 212 1.19 8.66 -24.52
CA VAL A 212 0.01 9.50 -24.25
C VAL A 212 0.41 10.85 -23.68
N VAL A 213 1.41 10.91 -22.80
CA VAL A 213 1.99 12.18 -22.31
C VAL A 213 2.53 12.99 -23.49
N GLN A 214 3.24 12.37 -24.44
CA GLN A 214 3.76 13.07 -25.61
C GLN A 214 2.65 13.59 -26.52
N ILE A 215 1.57 12.81 -26.73
CA ILE A 215 0.36 13.28 -27.46
C ILE A 215 -0.21 14.53 -26.78
N ARG A 216 -0.31 14.53 -25.45
CA ARG A 216 -0.79 15.70 -24.70
C ARG A 216 0.09 16.92 -24.93
N VAL A 217 1.42 16.77 -24.83
CA VAL A 217 2.38 17.87 -25.08
C VAL A 217 2.24 18.40 -26.50
N ASN A 218 2.21 17.52 -27.51
CA ASN A 218 2.07 17.91 -28.92
C ASN A 218 0.74 18.64 -29.17
N CYS A 219 -0.36 18.12 -28.64
CA CYS A 219 -1.70 18.72 -28.72
C CYS A 219 -1.68 20.16 -28.16
N LEU A 220 -1.22 20.33 -26.90
CA LEU A 220 -1.20 21.61 -26.23
C LEU A 220 -0.30 22.63 -26.95
N ASN A 221 0.86 22.22 -27.43
CA ASN A 221 1.76 23.09 -28.18
C ASN A 221 1.12 23.53 -29.51
N LYS A 222 0.45 22.63 -30.21
CA LYS A 222 -0.27 22.95 -31.45
C LYS A 222 -1.41 23.92 -31.21
N LEU A 223 -2.18 23.73 -30.17
CA LEU A 223 -3.28 24.63 -29.79
C LEU A 223 -2.75 26.03 -29.41
N LYS A 224 -1.68 26.12 -28.63
CA LYS A 224 -1.01 27.40 -28.29
C LYS A 224 -0.54 28.17 -29.54
N ALA A 225 -0.01 27.48 -30.52
CA ALA A 225 0.45 28.11 -31.78
C ALA A 225 -0.69 28.71 -32.61
N MET A 226 -1.96 28.40 -32.32
CA MET A 226 -3.13 28.94 -33.03
C MET A 226 -3.61 30.30 -32.49
N GLY A 227 -3.02 30.79 -31.38
CA GLY A 227 -3.35 32.07 -30.75
C GLY A 227 -4.34 31.93 -29.60
N ASP A 228 -4.33 32.88 -28.65
CA ASP A 228 -4.99 32.78 -27.34
C ASP A 228 -6.53 32.59 -27.41
N GLU A 229 -7.22 33.29 -28.30
CA GLU A 229 -8.68 33.17 -28.45
C GLU A 229 -9.09 31.75 -28.88
N LYS A 230 -8.43 31.20 -29.92
CA LYS A 230 -8.68 29.86 -30.42
C LYS A 230 -8.24 28.79 -29.41
N TYR A 231 -7.18 29.09 -28.67
CA TYR A 231 -6.68 28.18 -27.64
C TYR A 231 -7.73 27.92 -26.55
N ASP A 232 -8.34 28.95 -25.98
CA ASP A 232 -9.35 28.81 -24.94
C ASP A 232 -10.60 28.02 -25.45
N GLU A 233 -11.03 28.30 -26.70
CA GLU A 233 -12.14 27.58 -27.35
C GLU A 233 -11.81 26.07 -27.54
N LEU A 234 -10.63 25.77 -28.06
CA LEU A 234 -10.23 24.41 -28.39
C LEU A 234 -9.89 23.57 -27.16
N ILE A 235 -9.39 24.20 -26.11
CA ILE A 235 -9.20 23.53 -24.81
C ILE A 235 -10.53 23.14 -24.18
N GLU A 236 -11.53 24.02 -24.27
CA GLU A 236 -12.88 23.68 -23.78
C GLU A 236 -13.50 22.56 -24.62
N LEU A 237 -13.36 22.61 -25.95
CA LEU A 237 -13.81 21.54 -26.83
C LEU A 237 -13.13 20.21 -26.48
N LEU A 238 -11.80 20.20 -26.25
CA LEU A 238 -11.07 19.00 -25.83
C LEU A 238 -11.56 18.49 -24.48
N ARG A 239 -11.84 19.39 -23.53
CA ARG A 239 -12.39 19.03 -22.21
C ARG A 239 -13.73 18.33 -22.34
N GLU A 240 -14.62 18.84 -23.19
CA GLU A 240 -15.93 18.25 -23.46
C GLU A 240 -15.86 16.83 -24.04
N GLN A 241 -14.78 16.50 -24.78
CA GLN A 241 -14.59 15.15 -25.34
C GLN A 241 -14.02 14.14 -24.35
N ARG A 242 -13.60 14.56 -23.16
CA ARG A 242 -12.97 13.67 -22.18
C ARG A 242 -14.00 12.86 -21.39
N ILE A 243 -13.63 11.62 -21.04
CA ILE A 243 -14.48 10.72 -20.25
C ILE A 243 -14.85 11.30 -18.87
N GLU A 244 -13.98 12.15 -18.30
CA GLU A 244 -14.24 12.81 -17.01
C GLU A 244 -15.36 13.83 -17.11
N HIS A 245 -15.58 14.44 -18.29
CA HIS A 245 -16.64 15.39 -18.54
C HIS A 245 -17.94 14.70 -18.97
N GLN A 246 -17.86 13.78 -19.92
CA GLN A 246 -19.02 13.08 -20.47
C GLN A 246 -19.60 12.02 -19.51
N GLY A 247 -18.75 11.42 -18.64
CA GLY A 247 -19.11 10.23 -17.88
C GLY A 247 -19.06 8.97 -18.74
N HIS A 248 -19.20 7.81 -18.09
CA HIS A 248 -19.03 6.53 -18.77
C HIS A 248 -20.11 6.24 -19.81
N ILE A 249 -21.36 6.62 -19.57
CA ILE A 249 -22.48 6.26 -20.46
C ILE A 249 -22.30 6.97 -21.79
N ASP A 250 -22.29 8.29 -21.78
CA ASP A 250 -22.24 9.09 -23.00
C ASP A 250 -20.93 8.86 -23.78
N PHE A 251 -19.81 8.68 -23.04
CA PHE A 251 -18.51 8.39 -23.67
C PHE A 251 -18.51 7.06 -24.44
N PHE A 252 -19.10 6.00 -23.86
CA PHE A 252 -19.18 4.69 -24.54
C PHE A 252 -20.28 4.63 -25.61
N GLU A 253 -21.30 5.45 -25.53
CA GLU A 253 -22.27 5.62 -26.63
C GLU A 253 -21.64 6.35 -27.83
N LEU A 254 -20.78 7.33 -27.57
CA LEU A 254 -20.02 8.03 -28.63
C LEU A 254 -18.98 7.13 -29.30
N HIS A 255 -18.42 6.16 -28.58
CA HIS A 255 -17.39 5.23 -29.04
C HIS A 255 -17.92 3.78 -29.06
N GLU A 256 -18.86 3.49 -29.99
CA GLU A 256 -19.60 2.21 -30.07
C GLU A 256 -18.69 0.96 -30.23
N ASP A 257 -17.48 1.13 -30.77
CA ASP A 257 -16.47 0.08 -30.92
C ASP A 257 -15.73 -0.24 -29.61
N LEU A 258 -15.87 0.61 -28.58
CA LEU A 258 -15.26 0.36 -27.27
C LEU A 258 -16.13 -0.54 -26.39
N LYS A 259 -15.45 -1.45 -25.69
CA LYS A 259 -16.03 -2.18 -24.56
C LYS A 259 -15.41 -1.70 -23.25
N GLN A 260 -16.16 -1.87 -22.15
CA GLN A 260 -15.63 -1.59 -20.81
C GLN A 260 -14.28 -2.30 -20.60
N PRO A 261 -13.25 -1.58 -20.14
CA PRO A 261 -11.93 -2.15 -19.94
C PRO A 261 -11.94 -3.16 -18.80
N VAL A 262 -10.94 -4.03 -18.78
CA VAL A 262 -10.71 -4.97 -17.68
C VAL A 262 -9.52 -4.52 -16.84
N VAL A 263 -9.57 -4.84 -15.55
CA VAL A 263 -8.45 -4.72 -14.61
C VAL A 263 -8.15 -6.11 -14.08
N PHE A 264 -6.90 -6.53 -14.11
CA PHE A 264 -6.46 -7.81 -13.58
C PHE A 264 -5.84 -7.63 -12.19
N VAL A 265 -6.24 -8.50 -11.27
CA VAL A 265 -5.69 -8.57 -9.91
C VAL A 265 -5.40 -10.01 -9.53
N PRO A 266 -4.40 -10.33 -8.70
CA PRO A 266 -4.27 -11.68 -8.16
C PRO A 266 -5.49 -12.04 -7.30
N ALA A 267 -5.81 -13.31 -7.20
CA ALA A 267 -6.92 -13.79 -6.35
C ALA A 267 -6.73 -13.44 -4.85
N THR A 268 -5.50 -13.11 -4.46
CA THR A 268 -5.09 -12.64 -3.12
C THR A 268 -5.11 -11.12 -2.96
N ALA A 269 -5.61 -10.36 -3.94
CA ALA A 269 -5.62 -8.91 -3.91
C ALA A 269 -6.52 -8.35 -2.80
N HIS A 270 -6.12 -7.20 -2.28
CA HIS A 270 -6.88 -6.49 -1.24
C HIS A 270 -8.26 -6.04 -1.75
N TYR A 271 -9.27 -6.05 -0.87
CA TYR A 271 -10.66 -5.69 -1.21
C TYR A 271 -10.84 -4.24 -1.72
N SER A 272 -9.85 -3.37 -1.56
CA SER A 272 -9.86 -2.00 -2.09
C SER A 272 -10.07 -1.96 -3.60
N TRP A 273 -9.58 -2.95 -4.35
CA TRP A 273 -9.73 -3.04 -5.80
C TRP A 273 -11.20 -3.19 -6.22
N VAL A 274 -11.97 -4.03 -5.52
CA VAL A 274 -13.42 -4.15 -5.75
C VAL A 274 -14.14 -2.83 -5.48
N LYS A 275 -13.74 -2.11 -4.42
CA LYS A 275 -14.30 -0.78 -4.11
C LYS A 275 -13.91 0.24 -5.18
N ALA A 276 -12.65 0.27 -5.63
CA ALA A 276 -12.18 1.17 -6.69
C ALA A 276 -13.00 1.03 -7.97
N MET A 277 -13.22 -0.21 -8.44
CA MET A 277 -14.02 -0.49 -9.63
C MET A 277 -15.46 0.02 -9.52
N LYS A 278 -16.05 -0.07 -8.31
CA LYS A 278 -17.41 0.44 -8.04
C LYS A 278 -17.44 1.96 -8.02
N ILE A 279 -16.52 2.60 -7.29
CA ILE A 279 -16.46 4.06 -7.13
C ILE A 279 -16.16 4.75 -8.47
N LEU A 280 -15.25 4.19 -9.27
CA LEU A 280 -14.87 4.76 -10.56
C LEU A 280 -15.87 4.45 -11.69
N GLY A 281 -16.98 3.74 -11.41
CA GLY A 281 -18.00 3.42 -12.38
C GLY A 281 -17.60 2.35 -13.43
N ILE A 282 -16.44 1.71 -13.29
CA ILE A 282 -15.96 0.66 -14.20
C ILE A 282 -16.77 -0.64 -14.01
N GLY A 283 -17.24 -0.87 -12.77
CA GLY A 283 -18.04 -2.04 -12.41
C GLY A 283 -17.20 -3.25 -11.99
N SER A 284 -17.61 -3.90 -10.89
CA SER A 284 -16.84 -5.01 -10.30
C SER A 284 -16.76 -6.26 -11.18
N LYS A 285 -17.67 -6.45 -12.14
CA LYS A 285 -17.61 -7.55 -13.14
C LYS A 285 -16.40 -7.45 -14.08
N ASN A 286 -15.82 -6.25 -14.19
CA ASN A 286 -14.67 -5.98 -15.03
C ASN A 286 -13.33 -6.10 -14.26
N LEU A 287 -13.38 -6.45 -12.97
CA LEU A 287 -12.23 -6.86 -12.19
C LEU A 287 -12.04 -8.38 -12.35
N TRP A 288 -11.04 -8.77 -13.13
CA TRP A 288 -10.78 -10.18 -13.40
C TRP A 288 -9.69 -10.70 -12.47
N GLN A 289 -10.01 -11.74 -11.72
CA GLN A 289 -9.07 -12.38 -10.80
C GLN A 289 -8.18 -13.36 -11.55
N VAL A 290 -6.87 -13.20 -11.39
CA VAL A 290 -5.86 -14.13 -11.87
C VAL A 290 -5.64 -15.20 -10.80
N PRO A 291 -5.75 -16.50 -11.12
CA PRO A 291 -5.43 -17.57 -10.18
C PRO A 291 -4.00 -17.47 -9.66
N THR A 292 -3.76 -18.09 -8.51
CA THR A 292 -2.43 -18.13 -7.90
C THR A 292 -1.69 -19.43 -8.18
N ASP A 293 -0.36 -19.36 -8.14
CA ASP A 293 0.54 -20.51 -8.15
C ASP A 293 0.53 -21.27 -6.80
N GLU A 294 1.38 -22.28 -6.66
CA GLU A 294 1.54 -23.09 -5.43
C GLU A 294 2.07 -22.32 -4.22
N LYS A 295 2.60 -21.10 -4.42
CA LYS A 295 3.07 -20.19 -3.37
C LYS A 295 2.12 -19.03 -3.10
N MET A 296 0.88 -19.11 -3.60
CA MET A 296 -0.14 -18.04 -3.50
C MET A 296 0.30 -16.70 -4.11
N ARG A 297 1.11 -16.73 -5.16
CA ARG A 297 1.49 -15.60 -5.98
C ARG A 297 0.68 -15.62 -7.26
N LEU A 298 0.48 -14.48 -7.90
CA LEU A 298 -0.12 -14.39 -9.23
C LEU A 298 0.56 -15.39 -10.21
N ASP A 299 -0.24 -16.18 -10.93
CA ASP A 299 0.25 -17.11 -11.94
C ASP A 299 0.40 -16.40 -13.30
N PRO A 300 1.63 -16.14 -13.81
CA PRO A 300 1.84 -15.46 -15.08
C PRO A 300 1.27 -16.22 -16.27
N THR A 301 1.21 -17.55 -16.21
CA THR A 301 0.62 -18.37 -17.28
C THR A 301 -0.89 -18.17 -17.36
N ALA A 302 -1.56 -18.15 -16.22
CA ALA A 302 -2.99 -17.85 -16.14
C ALA A 302 -3.28 -16.40 -16.58
N LEU A 303 -2.43 -15.45 -16.19
CA LEU A 303 -2.53 -14.04 -16.62
C LEU A 303 -2.47 -13.95 -18.15
N LYS A 304 -1.49 -14.60 -18.80
CA LYS A 304 -1.37 -14.60 -20.27
C LYS A 304 -2.64 -15.11 -20.94
N GLN A 305 -3.22 -16.21 -20.45
CA GLN A 305 -4.47 -16.75 -20.99
C GLN A 305 -5.64 -15.76 -20.88
N LEU A 306 -5.74 -15.07 -19.74
CA LEU A 306 -6.77 -14.06 -19.50
C LEU A 306 -6.56 -12.79 -20.35
N LEU A 307 -5.32 -12.37 -20.59
CA LEU A 307 -4.99 -11.27 -21.51
C LEU A 307 -5.41 -11.60 -22.96
N LEU A 308 -5.10 -12.79 -23.44
CA LEU A 308 -5.52 -13.27 -24.76
C LEU A 308 -7.05 -13.36 -24.86
N LYS A 309 -7.73 -13.78 -23.80
CA LYS A 309 -9.19 -13.75 -23.72
C LYS A 309 -9.73 -12.32 -23.82
N ALA A 310 -9.17 -11.36 -23.09
CA ALA A 310 -9.58 -9.95 -23.15
C ALA A 310 -9.45 -9.42 -24.60
N LYS A 311 -8.32 -9.71 -25.27
CA LYS A 311 -8.11 -9.37 -26.69
C LYS A 311 -9.15 -10.00 -27.60
N SER A 312 -9.42 -11.30 -27.44
CA SER A 312 -10.41 -12.00 -28.28
C SER A 312 -11.84 -11.45 -28.12
N GLU A 313 -12.14 -10.87 -26.97
CA GLU A 313 -13.40 -10.18 -26.68
C GLU A 313 -13.39 -8.70 -27.12
N ASN A 314 -12.31 -8.22 -27.75
CA ASN A 314 -12.07 -6.80 -28.08
C ASN A 314 -12.21 -5.89 -26.86
N ARG A 315 -11.62 -6.29 -25.73
CA ARG A 315 -11.59 -5.53 -24.46
C ARG A 315 -10.18 -5.06 -24.18
N THR A 316 -10.04 -3.77 -24.00
CA THR A 316 -8.76 -3.17 -23.58
C THR A 316 -8.47 -3.50 -22.12
N VAL A 317 -7.19 -3.59 -21.78
CA VAL A 317 -6.73 -3.81 -20.41
C VAL A 317 -6.29 -2.47 -19.82
N LEU A 318 -6.99 -2.02 -18.77
CA LEU A 318 -6.64 -0.78 -18.11
C LEU A 318 -5.38 -0.95 -17.28
N ALA A 319 -5.34 -2.00 -16.45
CA ALA A 319 -4.21 -2.27 -15.60
C ALA A 319 -4.09 -3.76 -15.26
N VAL A 320 -2.85 -4.19 -15.00
CA VAL A 320 -2.50 -5.41 -14.27
C VAL A 320 -1.89 -4.99 -12.94
N ILE A 321 -2.45 -5.51 -11.85
CA ILE A 321 -2.01 -5.23 -10.49
C ILE A 321 -1.16 -6.39 -10.00
N GLY A 322 0.09 -6.10 -9.63
CA GLY A 322 0.91 -7.01 -8.85
C GLY A 322 0.91 -6.60 -7.38
N VAL A 323 1.07 -7.55 -6.47
CA VAL A 323 1.09 -7.27 -5.03
C VAL A 323 2.46 -7.61 -4.44
N LEU A 324 3.06 -6.65 -3.76
CA LEU A 324 4.33 -6.83 -3.07
C LEU A 324 4.09 -7.04 -1.57
N GLY A 325 3.89 -8.29 -1.18
CA GLY A 325 3.48 -8.66 0.17
C GLY A 325 1.96 -8.63 0.33
N THR A 326 1.30 -9.74 -0.02
CA THR A 326 -0.16 -9.86 0.10
C THR A 326 -0.61 -9.75 1.56
N THR A 327 -1.77 -9.13 1.80
CA THR A 327 -2.31 -8.92 3.16
C THR A 327 -2.53 -10.24 3.90
N GLU A 328 -2.88 -11.30 3.18
CA GLU A 328 -3.24 -12.57 3.79
C GLU A 328 -2.05 -13.49 4.03
N PHE A 329 -1.10 -13.54 3.08
CA PHE A 329 -0.01 -14.53 3.09
C PHE A 329 1.38 -13.90 3.12
N GLY A 330 1.49 -12.58 2.88
CA GLY A 330 2.78 -11.90 2.78
C GLY A 330 3.59 -12.27 1.54
N THR A 331 2.97 -12.92 0.55
CA THR A 331 3.64 -13.38 -0.67
C THR A 331 3.90 -12.23 -1.64
N VAL A 332 4.95 -12.37 -2.44
CA VAL A 332 5.41 -11.38 -3.41
C VAL A 332 5.10 -11.88 -4.82
N ASP A 333 4.21 -11.17 -5.54
CA ASP A 333 3.89 -11.48 -6.92
C ASP A 333 5.10 -11.31 -7.85
N PRO A 334 5.17 -12.06 -8.95
CA PRO A 334 6.30 -12.06 -9.87
C PRO A 334 6.28 -10.81 -10.79
N ILE A 335 6.60 -9.64 -10.24
CA ILE A 335 6.53 -8.35 -10.96
C ILE A 335 7.38 -8.37 -12.24
N ALA A 336 8.57 -8.98 -12.20
CA ALA A 336 9.42 -9.11 -13.39
C ALA A 336 8.75 -9.92 -14.51
N ASP A 337 8.01 -10.97 -14.15
CA ASP A 337 7.29 -11.78 -15.13
C ASP A 337 6.10 -11.00 -15.72
N ILE A 338 5.42 -10.17 -14.90
CA ILE A 338 4.33 -9.28 -15.36
C ILE A 338 4.86 -8.23 -16.34
N VAL A 339 6.03 -7.64 -16.07
CA VAL A 339 6.69 -6.69 -16.98
C VAL A 339 7.09 -7.38 -18.28
N SER A 340 7.76 -8.52 -18.20
CA SER A 340 8.17 -9.29 -19.39
C SER A 340 6.98 -9.72 -20.24
N LEU A 341 5.88 -10.10 -19.59
CA LEU A 341 4.63 -10.46 -20.29
C LEU A 341 4.00 -9.25 -20.98
N ARG A 342 4.08 -8.03 -20.41
CA ARG A 342 3.64 -6.80 -21.08
C ARG A 342 4.39 -6.60 -22.39
N ASP A 343 5.71 -6.73 -22.36
CA ASP A 343 6.54 -6.55 -23.56
C ASP A 343 6.22 -7.61 -24.64
N GLU A 344 5.98 -8.85 -24.22
CA GLU A 344 5.53 -9.92 -25.11
C GLU A 344 4.17 -9.59 -25.74
N MET A 345 3.19 -9.17 -24.95
CA MET A 345 1.84 -8.85 -25.41
C MET A 345 1.82 -7.61 -26.34
N ILE A 346 2.66 -6.62 -26.10
CA ILE A 346 2.83 -5.48 -27.02
C ILE A 346 3.35 -5.97 -28.38
N ARG A 347 4.45 -6.73 -28.37
CA ARG A 347 5.13 -7.18 -29.58
C ARG A 347 4.27 -8.14 -30.42
N ASP A 348 3.66 -9.14 -29.79
CA ASP A 348 3.04 -10.25 -30.48
C ASP A 348 1.54 -10.02 -30.72
N GLU A 349 0.89 -9.21 -29.86
CA GLU A 349 -0.55 -9.05 -29.84
C GLU A 349 -1.04 -7.60 -30.01
N GLY A 350 -0.13 -6.60 -29.98
CA GLY A 350 -0.49 -5.19 -29.98
C GLY A 350 -1.38 -4.81 -28.79
N LEU A 351 -1.22 -5.50 -27.65
CA LEU A 351 -1.97 -5.27 -26.43
C LEU A 351 -1.03 -4.73 -25.35
N ASN A 352 -1.31 -3.53 -24.86
CA ASN A 352 -0.60 -2.88 -23.77
C ASN A 352 -1.49 -2.66 -22.56
N TYR A 353 -0.91 -2.76 -21.37
CA TYR A 353 -1.56 -2.49 -20.10
C TYR A 353 -0.62 -1.73 -19.16
N TYR A 354 -1.21 -0.94 -18.27
CA TYR A 354 -0.45 -0.26 -17.22
C TYR A 354 -0.22 -1.20 -16.04
N ILE A 355 0.93 -1.10 -15.40
CA ILE A 355 1.30 -1.94 -14.26
C ILE A 355 1.29 -1.09 -12.99
N HIS A 356 0.42 -1.46 -12.06
CA HIS A 356 0.45 -0.91 -10.71
C HIS A 356 0.89 -1.98 -9.70
N VAL A 357 1.74 -1.58 -8.76
CA VAL A 357 2.15 -2.48 -7.68
C VAL A 357 1.51 -2.03 -6.37
N ASP A 358 0.62 -2.86 -5.83
CA ASP A 358 0.12 -2.69 -4.48
C ASP A 358 1.18 -3.22 -3.49
N ALA A 359 2.07 -2.32 -3.11
CA ALA A 359 3.13 -2.55 -2.15
C ALA A 359 2.79 -1.99 -0.76
N ALA A 360 1.49 -1.85 -0.46
CA ALA A 360 1.02 -1.28 0.80
C ALA A 360 1.66 -1.94 2.03
N TRP A 361 1.87 -3.27 1.98
CA TRP A 361 2.63 -3.98 3.01
C TRP A 361 4.13 -4.01 2.70
N GLY A 362 4.51 -4.63 1.59
CA GLY A 362 5.90 -5.00 1.31
C GLY A 362 6.78 -3.88 0.78
N GLY A 363 6.24 -2.68 0.51
CA GLY A 363 6.98 -1.61 -0.15
C GLY A 363 8.25 -1.19 0.60
N TYR A 364 8.21 -1.06 1.91
CA TYR A 364 9.38 -0.71 2.72
C TYR A 364 10.47 -1.80 2.78
N LEU A 365 10.15 -3.04 2.39
CA LEU A 365 11.16 -4.09 2.19
C LEU A 365 12.17 -3.70 1.09
N SER A 366 11.78 -2.84 0.14
CA SER A 366 12.67 -2.34 -0.92
C SER A 366 13.94 -1.70 -0.37
N SER A 367 13.90 -1.14 0.84
CA SER A 367 15.08 -0.58 1.52
C SER A 367 16.18 -1.61 1.79
N VAL A 368 15.85 -2.89 1.89
CA VAL A 368 16.84 -3.99 2.07
C VAL A 368 17.67 -4.19 0.80
N PHE A 369 17.10 -3.85 -0.35
CA PHE A 369 17.69 -4.04 -1.67
C PHE A 369 18.44 -2.81 -2.19
N ARG A 370 18.48 -1.69 -1.46
CA ARG A 370 19.13 -0.44 -1.87
C ARG A 370 20.39 -0.20 -1.05
N ASP A 371 21.47 0.23 -1.72
CA ASP A 371 22.66 0.76 -1.06
C ASP A 371 22.45 2.24 -0.64
N GLU A 372 23.50 2.89 -0.10
CA GLU A 372 23.45 4.30 0.34
C GLU A 372 23.24 5.28 -0.81
N ASP A 373 23.58 4.90 -2.04
CA ASP A 373 23.34 5.69 -3.27
C ASP A 373 21.98 5.36 -3.91
N ASN A 374 21.11 4.60 -3.26
CA ASN A 374 19.83 4.07 -3.75
C ASN A 374 19.94 3.14 -4.99
N ARG A 375 21.13 2.58 -5.25
CA ARG A 375 21.32 1.59 -6.32
C ARG A 375 20.84 0.21 -5.85
N MET A 376 20.35 -0.59 -6.80
CA MET A 376 19.99 -1.97 -6.52
C MET A 376 21.23 -2.78 -6.13
N ARG A 377 21.18 -3.42 -4.96
CA ARG A 377 22.24 -4.31 -4.48
C ARG A 377 22.18 -5.65 -5.21
N GLU A 378 23.31 -6.26 -5.47
CA GLU A 378 23.38 -7.59 -6.08
C GLU A 378 22.68 -8.66 -5.23
N HIS A 379 22.04 -9.63 -5.89
CA HIS A 379 21.27 -10.70 -5.23
C HIS A 379 22.08 -11.40 -4.14
N GLU A 380 23.33 -11.79 -4.44
CA GLU A 380 24.20 -12.50 -3.51
C GLU A 380 24.54 -11.64 -2.27
N ALA A 381 24.70 -10.32 -2.46
CA ALA A 381 24.97 -9.40 -1.35
C ALA A 381 23.74 -9.25 -0.43
N VAL A 382 22.54 -9.27 -0.97
CA VAL A 382 21.30 -9.28 -0.16
C VAL A 382 21.15 -10.64 0.51
N LYS A 383 21.28 -11.73 -0.25
CA LYS A 383 21.14 -13.13 0.19
C LYS A 383 22.05 -13.50 1.35
N ALA A 384 23.27 -12.98 1.36
CA ALA A 384 24.27 -13.25 2.42
C ALA A 384 23.78 -12.88 3.84
N GLY A 385 22.77 -11.99 3.96
CA GLY A 385 22.18 -11.59 5.23
C GLY A 385 21.09 -12.53 5.76
N PHE A 386 20.69 -13.57 5.00
CA PHE A 386 19.53 -14.41 5.27
C PHE A 386 19.81 -15.88 4.93
N LYS A 387 18.95 -16.77 5.46
CA LYS A 387 19.04 -18.20 5.14
C LYS A 387 18.31 -18.56 3.85
N TYR A 388 17.11 -18.00 3.64
CA TYR A 388 16.25 -18.29 2.51
C TYR A 388 15.92 -17.05 1.66
N PHE A 389 15.71 -15.90 2.32
CA PHE A 389 15.35 -14.64 1.67
C PHE A 389 16.58 -13.98 0.99
N PRO A 390 16.38 -13.30 -0.14
CA PRO A 390 15.26 -13.47 -1.05
C PRO A 390 15.47 -14.67 -1.98
N SER A 391 14.40 -15.32 -2.40
CA SER A 391 14.49 -16.19 -3.57
C SER A 391 14.77 -15.35 -4.83
N VAL A 392 15.30 -15.96 -5.90
CA VAL A 392 15.57 -15.26 -7.16
C VAL A 392 14.30 -14.58 -7.69
N LYS A 393 13.12 -15.21 -7.58
CA LYS A 393 11.84 -14.61 -8.00
C LYS A 393 11.51 -13.37 -7.18
N VAL A 394 11.67 -13.42 -5.87
CA VAL A 394 11.45 -12.26 -4.99
C VAL A 394 12.43 -11.14 -5.31
N TYR A 395 13.71 -11.45 -5.47
CA TYR A 395 14.72 -10.46 -5.85
C TYR A 395 14.37 -9.77 -7.17
N ASN A 396 14.02 -10.54 -8.20
CA ASN A 396 13.65 -10.01 -9.51
C ASN A 396 12.38 -9.15 -9.43
N ALA A 397 11.42 -9.49 -8.57
CA ALA A 397 10.22 -8.67 -8.36
C ALA A 397 10.59 -7.28 -7.82
N PHE A 398 11.48 -7.18 -6.83
CA PHE A 398 11.97 -5.89 -6.32
C PHE A 398 12.84 -5.13 -7.34
N ALA A 399 13.62 -5.84 -8.14
CA ALA A 399 14.43 -5.23 -9.19
C ALA A 399 13.57 -4.59 -10.31
N ALA A 400 12.46 -5.24 -10.68
CA ALA A 400 11.57 -4.78 -11.75
C ALA A 400 10.61 -3.66 -11.35
N LEU A 401 10.61 -3.18 -10.09
CA LEU A 401 9.73 -2.10 -9.65
C LEU A 401 9.93 -0.82 -10.48
N CYS A 402 11.16 -0.53 -10.88
CA CYS A 402 11.49 0.67 -11.68
C CYS A 402 10.84 0.67 -13.08
N GLU A 403 10.36 -0.48 -13.56
CA GLU A 403 9.71 -0.65 -14.86
C GLU A 403 8.18 -0.59 -14.80
N THR A 404 7.61 -0.46 -13.59
CA THR A 404 6.17 -0.34 -13.38
C THR A 404 5.70 1.12 -13.50
N ASP A 405 4.39 1.36 -13.61
CA ASP A 405 3.86 2.70 -13.89
C ASP A 405 3.48 3.46 -12.61
N SER A 406 3.08 2.75 -11.57
CA SER A 406 2.84 3.36 -10.24
C SER A 406 2.89 2.32 -9.11
N ILE A 407 3.11 2.81 -7.89
CA ILE A 407 3.23 1.99 -6.69
C ILE A 407 2.45 2.62 -5.55
N THR A 408 1.69 1.79 -4.81
CA THR A 408 1.12 2.13 -3.50
C THR A 408 2.04 1.61 -2.40
N VAL A 409 2.28 2.42 -1.36
CA VAL A 409 3.01 1.98 -0.16
C VAL A 409 2.42 2.65 1.08
N ASP A 410 2.38 1.94 2.22
CA ASP A 410 1.84 2.46 3.47
C ASP A 410 2.94 2.69 4.51
N PRO A 411 3.39 3.95 4.71
CA PRO A 411 4.26 4.32 5.82
C PRO A 411 3.74 3.83 7.19
N HIS A 412 2.42 3.83 7.41
CA HIS A 412 1.81 3.37 8.66
C HIS A 412 1.82 1.84 8.87
N LYS A 413 2.36 1.07 7.91
CA LYS A 413 2.61 -0.37 8.05
C LYS A 413 4.09 -0.62 8.33
N LEU A 414 4.83 -1.18 7.38
CA LEU A 414 6.26 -1.45 7.53
C LEU A 414 7.15 -0.20 7.56
N GLY A 415 6.59 1.00 7.41
CA GLY A 415 7.28 2.26 7.70
C GLY A 415 7.23 2.65 9.17
N TYR A 416 6.45 1.96 10.00
CA TYR A 416 6.26 2.21 11.44
C TYR A 416 5.82 3.63 11.77
N MET A 417 5.03 4.25 10.88
CA MET A 417 4.47 5.59 11.08
C MET A 417 3.08 5.52 11.73
N PRO A 418 2.61 6.61 12.36
CA PRO A 418 1.22 6.71 12.80
C PRO A 418 0.23 6.57 11.64
N PHE A 419 -0.98 6.05 11.94
CA PHE A 419 -2.07 5.92 10.97
C PHE A 419 -2.45 7.26 10.33
N GLY A 420 -3.00 7.15 9.10
CA GLY A 420 -3.29 8.27 8.23
C GLY A 420 -2.10 8.60 7.32
N SER A 421 -1.18 7.64 7.10
CA SER A 421 -0.06 7.76 6.16
C SER A 421 0.03 6.56 5.24
N GLY A 422 -0.61 6.65 4.07
CA GLY A 422 -0.34 5.89 2.86
C GLY A 422 0.45 6.75 1.89
N ALA A 423 0.88 6.21 0.76
CA ALA A 423 1.50 6.98 -0.32
C ALA A 423 1.20 6.37 -1.69
N PHE A 424 1.05 7.24 -2.67
CA PHE A 424 0.97 6.93 -4.09
C PHE A 424 2.20 7.48 -4.81
N ILE A 425 2.88 6.65 -5.58
CA ILE A 425 4.09 7.01 -6.33
C ILE A 425 3.84 6.69 -7.80
N ALA A 426 3.95 7.69 -8.67
CA ALA A 426 3.87 7.57 -10.13
C ALA A 426 5.27 7.61 -10.75
N ARG A 427 5.53 6.76 -11.73
CA ARG A 427 6.80 6.76 -12.48
C ARG A 427 6.98 8.03 -13.31
N ASN A 428 5.88 8.60 -13.79
CA ASN A 428 5.89 9.81 -14.63
C ASN A 428 4.98 10.89 -14.01
N LYS A 429 5.58 11.97 -13.49
CA LYS A 429 4.88 13.13 -12.89
C LYS A 429 3.83 13.77 -13.82
N ASN A 430 4.02 13.65 -15.14
CA ASN A 430 3.15 14.27 -16.14
C ASN A 430 1.76 13.59 -16.22
N MET A 431 1.59 12.42 -15.58
CA MET A 431 0.28 11.81 -15.38
C MET A 431 -0.67 12.75 -14.61
N CYS A 432 -0.16 13.61 -13.75
CA CYS A 432 -0.94 14.62 -13.04
C CYS A 432 -1.74 15.53 -13.99
N GLY A 433 -1.19 15.83 -15.16
CA GLY A 433 -1.85 16.68 -16.16
C GLY A 433 -3.18 16.14 -16.71
N PHE A 434 -3.49 14.86 -16.49
CA PHE A 434 -4.73 14.25 -16.95
C PHE A 434 -5.86 14.29 -15.90
N VAL A 435 -5.55 14.64 -14.64
CA VAL A 435 -6.51 14.63 -13.52
C VAL A 435 -6.65 15.99 -12.84
N VAL A 436 -6.10 17.05 -13.44
CA VAL A 436 -6.11 18.42 -12.88
C VAL A 436 -7.52 18.87 -12.53
N GLN A 437 -7.70 19.41 -11.32
CA GLN A 437 -8.93 20.06 -10.89
C GLN A 437 -8.71 21.56 -10.70
N GLU A 438 -9.70 22.36 -11.09
CA GLU A 438 -9.68 23.81 -10.87
C GLU A 438 -10.54 24.19 -9.67
N ALA A 439 -9.99 25.09 -8.84
CA ALA A 439 -10.75 25.75 -7.78
C ALA A 439 -10.23 27.19 -7.63
N ALA A 440 -10.94 28.16 -8.23
CA ALA A 440 -10.51 29.55 -8.32
C ALA A 440 -10.25 30.24 -6.97
N TYR A 441 -10.74 29.68 -5.87
CA TYR A 441 -10.56 30.18 -4.51
C TYR A 441 -9.38 29.55 -3.75
N VAL A 442 -8.79 28.47 -4.31
CA VAL A 442 -7.67 27.73 -3.72
C VAL A 442 -6.43 27.82 -4.61
N PHE A 443 -6.63 27.76 -5.92
CA PHE A 443 -5.55 27.71 -6.91
C PHE A 443 -5.50 28.99 -7.74
N ASP A 444 -4.29 29.48 -8.06
CA ASP A 444 -4.12 30.70 -8.84
C ASP A 444 -4.78 30.56 -10.23
N LYS A 445 -5.66 31.54 -10.58
CA LYS A 445 -6.36 31.58 -11.87
C LYS A 445 -5.44 31.67 -13.10
N LYS A 446 -4.17 32.04 -12.91
CA LYS A 446 -3.18 32.07 -13.99
C LYS A 446 -2.70 30.68 -14.42
N ASN A 447 -3.00 29.65 -13.63
CA ASN A 447 -2.67 28.25 -13.93
C ASN A 447 -3.87 27.56 -14.58
N ARG A 448 -4.22 27.98 -15.80
CA ARG A 448 -5.23 27.27 -16.60
C ARG A 448 -4.71 25.84 -16.90
N PHE A 449 -5.62 24.87 -17.11
CA PHE A 449 -5.46 23.44 -17.43
C PHE A 449 -4.25 23.01 -18.29
N VAL A 450 -3.37 23.89 -18.66
CA VAL A 450 -2.67 23.85 -19.93
C VAL A 450 -1.18 24.03 -19.81
N GLU A 451 -0.62 23.99 -18.61
CA GLU A 451 0.83 23.92 -18.55
C GLU A 451 1.28 22.50 -18.92
N PRO A 452 2.27 22.35 -19.82
CA PRO A 452 2.83 21.04 -20.16
C PRO A 452 3.36 20.30 -18.93
N GLU A 453 3.86 21.05 -17.93
CA GLU A 453 4.37 20.49 -16.67
C GLU A 453 3.47 20.82 -15.47
N PRO A 454 3.16 19.84 -14.61
CA PRO A 454 2.32 20.04 -13.43
C PRO A 454 3.07 20.86 -12.37
N LYS A 455 2.36 21.80 -11.70
CA LYS A 455 2.86 22.53 -10.53
C LYS A 455 2.63 21.69 -9.26
N LEU A 456 3.51 20.77 -8.99
CA LEU A 456 3.39 19.76 -7.95
C LEU A 456 3.25 20.31 -6.52
N ASN A 457 3.58 21.58 -6.28
CA ASN A 457 3.36 22.28 -5.00
C ASN A 457 1.90 22.66 -4.73
N GLN A 458 1.00 22.46 -5.70
CA GLN A 458 -0.45 22.60 -5.57
C GLN A 458 -1.12 21.22 -5.53
N LEU A 459 -0.79 20.42 -4.50
CA LEU A 459 -1.16 19.02 -4.41
C LEU A 459 -2.64 18.74 -4.63
N GLY A 460 -3.53 19.56 -4.05
CA GLY A 460 -4.99 19.39 -4.15
C GLY A 460 -5.54 19.40 -5.57
N GLN A 461 -4.77 19.89 -6.57
CA GLN A 461 -5.18 19.80 -7.99
C GLN A 461 -5.08 18.39 -8.56
N TYR A 462 -4.22 17.53 -8.01
CA TYR A 462 -3.81 16.27 -8.63
C TYR A 462 -4.17 15.04 -7.83
N ILE A 463 -4.62 15.22 -6.60
CA ILE A 463 -4.88 14.13 -5.66
C ILE A 463 -6.39 13.95 -5.42
N MET A 464 -6.79 12.78 -4.99
CA MET A 464 -8.21 12.50 -4.69
C MET A 464 -8.71 13.22 -3.43
N GLU A 465 -7.80 13.59 -2.53
CA GLU A 465 -8.12 14.35 -1.32
C GLU A 465 -7.99 15.85 -1.64
N GLY A 466 -8.81 16.68 -0.97
CA GLY A 466 -8.64 18.13 -1.00
C GLY A 466 -7.71 18.56 0.14
N SER A 467 -8.30 19.20 1.17
CA SER A 467 -7.57 19.52 2.40
C SER A 467 -7.12 18.26 3.12
N LYS A 468 -5.85 18.21 3.50
CA LYS A 468 -5.27 17.10 4.27
C LYS A 468 -4.20 17.59 5.26
N PRO A 469 -4.02 16.88 6.41
CA PRO A 469 -3.06 17.31 7.41
C PRO A 469 -1.61 17.14 6.94
N GLY A 470 -0.76 18.14 7.16
CA GLY A 470 0.67 18.06 6.90
C GLY A 470 1.46 17.26 7.94
N ALA A 471 0.83 16.86 9.05
CA ALA A 471 1.51 16.15 10.13
C ALA A 471 2.07 14.78 9.69
N ALA A 472 1.37 14.03 8.85
CA ALA A 472 1.86 12.76 8.31
C ALA A 472 3.09 12.95 7.39
N ALA A 473 3.14 14.07 6.66
CA ALA A 473 4.29 14.44 5.84
C ALA A 473 5.52 14.73 6.70
N ALA A 474 5.36 15.55 7.74
CA ALA A 474 6.42 15.84 8.70
C ALA A 474 6.90 14.59 9.43
N ALA A 475 6.00 13.72 9.86
CA ALA A 475 6.34 12.45 10.51
C ALA A 475 7.23 11.57 9.62
N SER A 476 6.80 11.35 8.37
CA SER A 476 7.54 10.54 7.39
C SER A 476 8.87 11.20 7.02
N TYR A 477 8.88 12.53 6.84
CA TYR A 477 10.08 13.30 6.51
C TYR A 477 11.16 13.18 7.58
N VAL A 478 10.81 13.42 8.84
CA VAL A 478 11.75 13.34 9.97
C VAL A 478 12.25 11.91 10.15
N ALA A 479 11.37 10.92 10.11
CA ALA A 479 11.76 9.52 10.24
C ALA A 479 12.72 9.07 9.13
N GLN A 480 12.48 9.46 7.87
CA GLN A 480 13.33 9.11 6.73
C GLN A 480 14.65 9.89 6.70
N ASN A 481 14.76 11.03 7.39
CA ASN A 481 16.02 11.75 7.59
C ASN A 481 16.85 11.14 8.73
N VAL A 482 16.21 10.64 9.78
CA VAL A 482 16.88 9.93 10.88
C VAL A 482 17.29 8.52 10.46
N LEU A 483 16.46 7.86 9.65
CA LEU A 483 16.67 6.50 9.13
C LEU A 483 16.45 6.50 7.61
N PRO A 484 17.49 6.81 6.80
CA PRO A 484 17.42 6.75 5.35
C PRO A 484 16.96 5.39 4.83
N LEU A 485 16.19 5.37 3.72
CA LEU A 485 15.52 4.19 3.19
C LEU A 485 16.47 3.26 2.39
N ASN A 486 17.54 2.82 3.01
CA ASN A 486 18.54 1.92 2.42
C ASN A 486 18.94 0.80 3.41
N ALA A 487 19.74 -0.16 2.95
CA ALA A 487 20.12 -1.35 3.69
C ALA A 487 20.98 -1.05 4.94
N GLU A 488 21.73 0.05 4.93
CA GLU A 488 22.63 0.40 6.04
C GLU A 488 21.91 1.10 7.20
N HIS A 489 20.70 1.63 6.95
CA HIS A 489 19.90 2.38 7.91
C HIS A 489 18.55 1.70 8.15
N PHE A 490 17.47 2.23 7.59
CA PHE A 490 16.11 1.73 7.80
C PHE A 490 15.96 0.25 7.42
N GLY A 491 16.60 -0.18 6.33
CA GLY A 491 16.53 -1.56 5.83
C GLY A 491 16.98 -2.63 6.84
N LYS A 492 17.76 -2.25 7.85
CA LYS A 492 18.11 -3.17 8.96
C LYS A 492 16.89 -3.62 9.76
N LEU A 493 15.89 -2.75 9.90
CA LEU A 493 14.68 -3.04 10.65
C LEU A 493 13.82 -4.11 9.97
N PRO A 494 13.33 -3.96 8.72
CA PRO A 494 12.63 -5.05 8.03
C PRO A 494 13.51 -6.29 7.82
N ALA A 495 14.82 -6.16 7.60
CA ALA A 495 15.72 -7.30 7.53
C ALA A 495 15.76 -8.12 8.82
N SER A 496 15.68 -7.48 9.99
CA SER A 496 15.61 -8.19 11.27
C SER A 496 14.33 -8.99 11.40
N THR A 497 13.18 -8.42 10.98
CA THR A 497 11.88 -9.08 11.05
C THR A 497 11.78 -10.28 10.09
N ILE A 498 12.41 -10.20 8.92
CA ILE A 498 12.52 -11.34 7.99
C ILE A 498 13.35 -12.46 8.63
N ARG A 499 14.52 -12.16 9.24
CA ARG A 499 15.31 -13.16 9.95
C ARG A 499 14.55 -13.81 11.10
N THR A 500 13.80 -13.01 11.85
CA THR A 500 12.90 -13.52 12.89
C THR A 500 11.89 -14.51 12.31
N THR A 501 11.34 -14.23 11.12
CA THR A 501 10.42 -15.13 10.42
C THR A 501 11.09 -16.42 9.95
N GLU A 502 12.34 -16.36 9.45
CA GLU A 502 13.12 -17.55 9.09
C GLU A 502 13.37 -18.45 10.32
N VAL A 503 13.74 -17.86 11.46
CA VAL A 503 13.92 -18.59 12.73
C VAL A 503 12.61 -19.19 13.21
N PHE A 504 11.52 -18.43 13.16
CA PHE A 504 10.18 -18.90 13.51
C PHE A 504 9.76 -20.09 12.66
N TYR A 505 9.96 -20.01 11.34
CA TYR A 505 9.68 -21.12 10.41
C TYR A 505 10.39 -22.42 10.82
N HIS A 506 11.69 -22.34 11.17
CA HIS A 506 12.43 -23.51 11.65
C HIS A 506 11.89 -24.08 12.97
N LYS A 507 11.55 -23.20 13.89
CA LYS A 507 11.00 -23.62 15.19
C LYS A 507 9.61 -24.26 15.03
N ILE A 508 8.82 -23.86 14.02
CA ILE A 508 7.55 -24.53 13.67
C ILE A 508 7.79 -25.96 13.19
N VAL A 509 8.84 -26.21 12.40
CA VAL A 509 9.20 -27.57 11.98
C VAL A 509 9.51 -28.44 13.20
N ALA A 510 10.36 -27.96 14.11
CA ALA A 510 10.68 -28.67 15.35
C ALA A 510 9.46 -28.89 16.25
N LEU A 511 8.57 -27.90 16.36
CA LEU A 511 7.32 -28.05 17.12
C LEU A 511 6.39 -29.08 16.48
N SER A 512 6.31 -29.14 15.16
CA SER A 512 5.55 -30.15 14.43
C SER A 512 6.04 -31.58 14.72
N GLU A 513 7.37 -31.79 14.76
CA GLU A 513 7.97 -33.07 15.15
C GLU A 513 7.62 -33.45 16.59
N LYS A 514 7.62 -32.50 17.52
CA LYS A 514 7.22 -32.70 18.93
C LYS A 514 5.75 -33.06 19.09
N LEU A 515 4.88 -32.53 18.21
CA LEU A 515 3.45 -32.80 18.18
C LEU A 515 3.10 -34.10 17.41
N ALA A 516 4.07 -34.83 16.88
CA ALA A 516 3.87 -36.05 16.10
C ALA A 516 2.95 -37.03 16.82
N GLY A 517 1.96 -37.60 16.11
CA GLY A 517 0.95 -38.50 16.67
C GLY A 517 -0.22 -37.80 17.37
N LYS A 518 -0.18 -36.49 17.58
CA LYS A 518 -1.27 -35.67 18.17
C LYS A 518 -1.85 -34.69 17.16
N ALA A 519 -0.99 -33.94 16.47
CA ALA A 519 -1.38 -33.00 15.42
C ALA A 519 -0.24 -32.80 14.41
N THR A 520 -0.58 -32.41 13.18
CA THR A 520 0.35 -31.94 12.16
C THR A 520 0.27 -30.41 12.10
N LEU A 521 1.42 -29.74 12.32
CA LEU A 521 1.55 -28.28 12.26
C LEU A 521 2.48 -27.94 11.12
N ILE A 522 2.00 -27.22 10.12
CA ILE A 522 2.83 -26.79 8.98
C ILE A 522 2.53 -25.33 8.58
N ALA A 523 3.53 -24.71 7.98
CA ALA A 523 3.33 -23.53 7.15
C ALA A 523 2.99 -24.02 5.72
N PRO A 524 1.73 -23.88 5.28
CA PRO A 524 1.32 -24.38 3.95
C PRO A 524 2.01 -23.63 2.82
N ILE A 525 2.44 -22.39 3.08
CA ILE A 525 3.10 -21.48 2.16
C ILE A 525 4.41 -21.02 2.82
N GLU A 526 5.52 -21.14 2.09
CA GLU A 526 6.78 -20.57 2.54
C GLU A 526 6.71 -19.04 2.53
N PRO A 527 7.20 -18.37 3.59
CA PRO A 527 7.12 -16.92 3.68
C PRO A 527 8.08 -16.23 2.69
N ASP A 528 7.57 -15.22 1.97
CA ASP A 528 8.35 -14.31 1.14
C ASP A 528 8.72 -13.01 1.87
N THR A 529 8.06 -12.75 3.00
CA THR A 529 8.24 -11.55 3.82
C THR A 529 8.28 -11.94 5.31
N ASN A 530 7.93 -11.02 6.19
CA ASN A 530 7.81 -11.23 7.63
C ASN A 530 6.38 -11.64 8.08
N LEU A 531 5.64 -12.32 7.21
CA LEU A 531 4.32 -12.88 7.51
C LEU A 531 4.32 -14.39 7.24
N ILE A 532 3.75 -15.17 8.15
CA ILE A 532 3.66 -16.63 8.04
C ILE A 532 2.28 -17.12 8.47
N CYS A 533 1.72 -18.06 7.71
CA CYS A 533 0.46 -18.74 8.04
C CYS A 533 0.73 -20.17 8.52
N LEU A 534 -0.05 -20.63 9.47
CA LEU A 534 0.04 -21.99 10.04
C LEU A 534 -1.28 -22.72 9.92
N ALA A 535 -1.24 -23.93 9.39
CA ALA A 535 -2.35 -24.89 9.40
C ALA A 535 -2.10 -25.97 10.45
N ILE A 536 -3.16 -26.38 11.17
CA ILE A 536 -3.09 -27.35 12.23
C ILE A 536 -4.11 -28.44 11.95
N ASN A 537 -3.64 -29.67 11.68
CA ASN A 537 -4.50 -30.81 11.44
C ASN A 537 -4.37 -31.83 12.58
N PRO A 538 -5.46 -32.22 13.32
CA PRO A 538 -5.39 -33.25 14.35
C PRO A 538 -5.02 -34.60 13.73
N ALA A 539 -4.29 -35.44 14.49
CA ALA A 539 -3.83 -36.73 14.01
C ALA A 539 -4.98 -37.65 13.56
N GLY A 540 -4.77 -38.32 12.43
CA GLY A 540 -5.76 -39.24 11.85
C GLY A 540 -6.93 -38.57 11.13
N ASN A 541 -6.97 -37.25 11.04
CA ASN A 541 -8.02 -36.53 10.32
C ASN A 541 -7.69 -36.36 8.85
N SER A 542 -8.65 -36.66 7.96
CA SER A 542 -8.59 -36.44 6.51
C SER A 542 -9.61 -35.42 5.99
N SER A 543 -10.40 -34.79 6.87
CA SER A 543 -11.49 -33.86 6.53
C SER A 543 -11.08 -32.40 6.69
N THR A 544 -11.30 -31.60 5.67
CA THR A 544 -11.11 -30.13 5.70
C THR A 544 -11.93 -29.46 6.81
N ARG A 545 -13.17 -29.90 7.02
CA ARG A 545 -14.05 -29.38 8.08
C ARG A 545 -13.47 -29.56 9.47
N VAL A 546 -13.00 -30.77 9.77
CA VAL A 546 -12.41 -31.09 11.09
C VAL A 546 -11.12 -30.29 11.31
N LEU A 547 -10.25 -30.13 10.28
CA LEU A 547 -9.08 -29.25 10.36
C LEU A 547 -9.50 -27.81 10.70
N ASN A 548 -10.50 -27.28 9.99
CA ASN A 548 -10.98 -25.92 10.20
C ASN A 548 -11.53 -25.72 11.62
N ASP A 549 -12.35 -26.64 12.10
CA ASP A 549 -12.94 -26.57 13.44
C ASP A 549 -11.86 -26.68 14.52
N PHE A 550 -10.87 -27.54 14.32
CA PHE A 550 -9.74 -27.68 15.23
C PHE A 550 -8.90 -26.38 15.27
N THR A 551 -8.52 -25.85 14.12
CA THR A 551 -7.72 -24.61 14.05
C THR A 551 -8.48 -23.41 14.62
N ARG A 552 -9.81 -23.35 14.45
CA ARG A 552 -10.64 -22.31 15.08
C ARG A 552 -10.65 -22.41 16.61
N LYS A 553 -10.75 -23.62 17.17
CA LYS A 553 -10.64 -23.81 18.62
C LYS A 553 -9.30 -23.32 19.16
N VAL A 554 -8.21 -23.57 18.45
CA VAL A 554 -6.89 -23.00 18.80
C VAL A 554 -6.93 -21.48 18.71
N PHE A 555 -7.51 -20.90 17.64
CA PHE A 555 -7.62 -19.46 17.44
C PHE A 555 -8.41 -18.75 18.55
N GLU A 556 -9.44 -19.38 19.14
CA GLU A 556 -10.22 -18.80 20.25
C GLU A 556 -9.34 -18.34 21.43
N HIS A 557 -8.19 -18.97 21.65
CA HIS A 557 -7.26 -18.60 22.72
C HIS A 557 -6.48 -17.32 22.44
N ILE A 558 -6.25 -16.98 21.15
CA ILE A 558 -5.43 -15.83 20.72
C ILE A 558 -6.24 -14.74 20.02
N LYS A 559 -7.55 -14.91 19.81
CA LYS A 559 -8.40 -13.90 19.16
C LYS A 559 -8.73 -12.74 20.09
N ILE A 560 -9.02 -11.59 19.51
CA ILE A 560 -9.58 -10.44 20.21
C ILE A 560 -11.08 -10.67 20.41
N GLU A 561 -11.54 -10.55 21.65
CA GLU A 561 -12.96 -10.64 22.01
C GLU A 561 -13.39 -9.44 22.84
N LYS A 562 -14.59 -8.90 22.54
CA LYS A 562 -15.15 -7.77 23.30
C LYS A 562 -15.40 -8.08 24.78
N SER A 563 -15.66 -9.34 25.10
CA SER A 563 -15.98 -9.81 26.46
C SER A 563 -14.76 -10.11 27.32
N THR A 564 -13.57 -10.16 26.72
CA THR A 564 -12.33 -10.57 27.41
C THR A 564 -11.38 -9.36 27.46
N PRO A 565 -10.94 -8.92 28.65
CA PRO A 565 -9.97 -7.86 28.79
C PRO A 565 -8.67 -8.19 28.01
N MET A 566 -8.14 -7.22 27.23
CA MET A 566 -6.94 -7.43 26.40
C MET A 566 -5.74 -7.90 27.23
N PHE A 567 -5.55 -7.34 28.42
CA PHE A 567 -4.43 -7.70 29.32
C PHE A 567 -4.49 -9.12 29.87
N SER A 568 -5.62 -9.84 29.73
CA SER A 568 -5.73 -11.26 30.13
C SER A 568 -5.30 -12.24 29.02
N LYS A 569 -5.06 -11.75 27.81
CA LYS A 569 -4.57 -12.58 26.70
C LYS A 569 -3.04 -12.73 26.78
N GLU A 570 -2.58 -13.98 26.74
CA GLU A 570 -1.14 -14.28 26.73
C GLU A 570 -0.49 -13.81 25.42
N PHE A 571 -1.14 -14.08 24.27
CA PHE A 571 -0.78 -13.57 22.95
C PHE A 571 -2.03 -13.20 22.16
N ILE A 572 -1.89 -12.28 21.22
CA ILE A 572 -2.95 -11.85 20.32
C ILE A 572 -2.50 -12.13 18.88
N GLY A 573 -3.25 -13.01 18.20
CA GLY A 573 -3.02 -13.41 16.82
C GLY A 573 -4.17 -13.06 15.88
N SER A 574 -4.06 -13.48 14.63
CA SER A 574 -5.09 -13.36 13.61
C SER A 574 -5.22 -14.64 12.78
N TYR A 575 -6.14 -14.64 11.83
CA TYR A 575 -6.34 -15.75 10.91
C TYR A 575 -6.57 -15.25 9.49
N THR A 576 -6.46 -16.17 8.55
CA THR A 576 -6.93 -16.00 7.17
C THR A 576 -7.45 -17.34 6.64
N SER A 577 -7.87 -17.38 5.38
CA SER A 577 -8.37 -18.58 4.74
C SER A 577 -7.82 -18.75 3.33
N ILE A 578 -7.42 -19.97 2.99
CA ILE A 578 -7.04 -20.34 1.63
C ILE A 578 -8.28 -20.86 0.91
N PHE A 579 -8.88 -20.04 0.05
CA PHE A 579 -10.10 -20.41 -0.67
C PHE A 579 -9.79 -21.32 -1.85
N ARG A 580 -10.54 -22.44 -1.95
CA ARG A 580 -10.39 -23.43 -3.02
C ARG A 580 -10.58 -22.85 -4.43
N LYS A 581 -11.48 -21.87 -4.59
CA LYS A 581 -11.75 -21.18 -5.84
C LYS A 581 -10.57 -20.36 -6.38
N ASN A 582 -9.65 -19.94 -5.47
CA ASN A 582 -8.52 -19.05 -5.79
C ASN A 582 -7.28 -19.80 -6.28
N ILE A 583 -7.29 -21.13 -6.16
CA ILE A 583 -6.17 -22.00 -6.51
C ILE A 583 -6.59 -23.05 -7.55
N ASN A 584 -5.63 -23.50 -8.38
CA ASN A 584 -5.87 -24.55 -9.35
C ASN A 584 -5.93 -25.95 -8.67
N ASP A 585 -6.39 -26.96 -9.42
CA ASP A 585 -6.60 -28.31 -8.87
C ASP A 585 -5.30 -28.97 -8.40
N LYS A 586 -4.18 -28.74 -9.09
CA LYS A 586 -2.87 -29.27 -8.72
C LYS A 586 -2.38 -28.68 -7.39
N VAL A 587 -2.52 -27.36 -7.22
CA VAL A 587 -2.14 -26.67 -5.97
C VAL A 587 -3.00 -27.15 -4.82
N ALA A 588 -4.32 -27.29 -5.01
CA ALA A 588 -5.22 -27.78 -3.99
C ALA A 588 -4.89 -29.22 -3.58
N HIS A 589 -4.64 -30.10 -4.55
CA HIS A 589 -4.26 -31.48 -4.31
C HIS A 589 -2.95 -31.57 -3.49
N ASN A 590 -1.91 -30.86 -3.90
CA ASN A 590 -0.62 -30.85 -3.20
C ASN A 590 -0.75 -30.34 -1.77
N LEU A 591 -1.57 -29.30 -1.56
CA LEU A 591 -1.83 -28.73 -0.24
C LEU A 591 -2.54 -29.74 0.66
N CYS A 592 -3.56 -30.44 0.15
CA CYS A 592 -4.24 -31.51 0.91
C CYS A 592 -3.27 -32.63 1.31
N ILE A 593 -2.40 -33.09 0.39
CA ILE A 593 -1.41 -34.12 0.70
C ILE A 593 -0.45 -33.66 1.82
N LYS A 594 0.06 -32.42 1.76
CA LYS A 594 0.93 -31.86 2.80
C LYS A 594 0.25 -31.82 4.17
N LEU A 595 -1.06 -31.60 4.19
CA LEU A 595 -1.86 -31.53 5.41
C LEU A 595 -2.41 -32.88 5.87
N GLY A 596 -2.24 -33.95 5.09
CA GLY A 596 -2.83 -35.26 5.38
C GLY A 596 -4.34 -35.32 5.16
N LEU A 597 -4.89 -34.44 4.32
CA LEU A 597 -6.31 -34.37 3.99
C LEU A 597 -6.65 -35.20 2.75
N ASP A 598 -7.87 -35.71 2.68
CA ASP A 598 -8.44 -36.20 1.43
C ASP A 598 -8.68 -35.00 0.48
N PRO A 599 -8.09 -34.99 -0.73
CA PRO A 599 -8.32 -33.94 -1.71
C PRO A 599 -9.78 -33.69 -2.06
N HIS A 600 -10.65 -34.73 -1.95
CA HIS A 600 -12.09 -34.61 -2.18
C HIS A 600 -12.83 -33.88 -1.03
N SER A 601 -12.22 -33.75 0.14
CA SER A 601 -12.78 -32.98 1.25
C SER A 601 -12.63 -31.47 1.10
N PHE A 602 -11.81 -30.98 0.12
CA PHE A 602 -11.58 -29.58 -0.17
C PHE A 602 -12.31 -29.17 -1.46
N VAL A 603 -13.55 -28.73 -1.33
CA VAL A 603 -14.52 -28.57 -2.42
C VAL A 603 -14.47 -27.18 -3.04
N ARG A 604 -14.59 -27.08 -4.38
CA ARG A 604 -14.49 -25.82 -5.13
C ARG A 604 -15.73 -24.94 -5.05
N ASP A 605 -16.91 -25.54 -5.09
CA ASP A 605 -18.20 -24.84 -5.12
C ASP A 605 -19.16 -25.45 -4.11
N VAL A 606 -19.51 -24.66 -3.10
CA VAL A 606 -20.75 -24.87 -2.33
C VAL A 606 -21.48 -23.55 -2.31
N GLU A 607 -22.53 -23.41 -3.11
CA GLU A 607 -23.53 -22.37 -2.91
C GLU A 607 -24.09 -22.54 -1.50
N GLN A 608 -23.93 -21.54 -0.64
CA GLN A 608 -24.58 -21.41 0.66
C GLN A 608 -23.97 -22.08 1.91
N VAL A 609 -22.70 -22.41 1.98
CA VAL A 609 -22.16 -22.84 3.29
C VAL A 609 -21.04 -21.92 3.75
N GLU A 610 -21.29 -21.30 4.91
CA GLU A 610 -20.25 -20.63 5.69
C GLU A 610 -19.02 -21.53 5.87
N TYR A 611 -17.90 -21.19 5.21
CA TYR A 611 -16.51 -21.56 5.55
C TYR A 611 -16.16 -23.02 5.90
N GLN A 612 -16.88 -24.05 5.50
CA GLN A 612 -16.62 -25.36 6.10
C GLN A 612 -15.80 -26.32 5.26
N ASP A 613 -15.96 -26.34 3.93
CA ASP A 613 -15.28 -27.30 3.06
C ASP A 613 -14.60 -26.64 1.84
N ASN A 614 -14.87 -25.37 1.57
CA ASN A 614 -14.37 -24.61 0.43
C ASN A 614 -13.17 -23.68 0.74
N ALA A 615 -12.73 -23.67 1.99
CA ALA A 615 -11.58 -22.90 2.45
C ALA A 615 -10.82 -23.65 3.55
N LEU A 616 -9.51 -23.44 3.61
CA LEU A 616 -8.67 -23.88 4.74
C LEU A 616 -8.47 -22.69 5.67
N PHE A 617 -8.91 -22.82 6.90
CA PHE A 617 -8.70 -21.84 7.97
C PHE A 617 -7.28 -21.98 8.51
N VAL A 618 -6.50 -20.91 8.48
CA VAL A 618 -5.11 -20.89 8.94
C VAL A 618 -4.84 -19.74 9.90
N LEU A 619 -4.02 -19.97 10.91
CA LEU A 619 -3.53 -18.90 11.77
C LEU A 619 -2.56 -18.03 10.98
N ARG A 620 -2.69 -16.72 11.10
CA ARG A 620 -1.81 -15.73 10.43
C ARG A 620 -0.99 -14.98 11.47
N HIS A 621 0.33 -14.94 11.24
CA HIS A 621 1.30 -14.30 12.10
C HIS A 621 2.04 -13.22 11.33
N THR A 622 1.95 -11.97 11.79
CA THR A 622 2.69 -10.84 11.24
C THR A 622 3.83 -10.49 12.18
N LEU A 623 5.05 -10.90 11.83
CA LEU A 623 6.22 -10.83 12.70
C LEU A 623 6.97 -9.50 12.48
N MET A 624 6.29 -8.36 12.61
CA MET A 624 6.89 -7.05 12.38
C MET A 624 7.41 -6.35 13.64
N ASN A 625 7.01 -6.78 14.83
CA ASN A 625 7.53 -6.20 16.07
C ASN A 625 9.02 -6.52 16.22
N PRO A 626 9.91 -5.52 16.29
CA PRO A 626 11.36 -5.75 16.33
C PRO A 626 11.83 -6.50 17.58
N TRP A 627 11.04 -6.50 18.65
CA TRP A 627 11.39 -7.11 19.94
C TRP A 627 11.02 -8.60 20.04
N LEU A 628 10.41 -9.20 19.02
CA LEU A 628 10.01 -10.63 19.02
C LEU A 628 11.17 -11.58 19.27
N SER A 629 12.36 -11.24 18.78
CA SER A 629 13.60 -12.03 18.96
C SER A 629 14.47 -11.53 20.13
N ASP A 630 13.96 -10.59 20.95
CA ASP A 630 14.69 -10.12 22.14
C ASP A 630 14.79 -11.23 23.17
N ASP A 631 16.03 -11.51 23.57
CA ASP A 631 16.36 -12.59 24.52
C ASP A 631 16.29 -12.06 25.96
N LYS A 632 15.35 -12.58 26.72
CA LYS A 632 15.21 -12.37 28.15
C LYS A 632 15.64 -13.66 28.87
N ASN A 633 16.87 -13.72 29.33
CA ASN A 633 17.40 -14.87 30.06
C ASN A 633 17.37 -16.19 29.25
N GLY A 634 17.72 -16.14 27.98
CA GLY A 634 17.76 -17.32 27.11
C GLY A 634 16.42 -17.70 26.48
N VAL A 635 15.36 -16.90 26.66
CA VAL A 635 14.03 -17.15 26.10
C VAL A 635 13.52 -15.92 25.37
N THR A 636 13.18 -16.06 24.10
CA THR A 636 12.59 -14.97 23.29
C THR A 636 11.06 -14.92 23.41
N TYR A 637 10.44 -13.79 23.04
CA TYR A 637 8.96 -13.72 22.94
C TYR A 637 8.42 -14.74 21.94
N MET A 638 9.17 -15.05 20.91
CA MET A 638 8.85 -16.09 19.94
C MET A 638 8.82 -17.47 20.59
N ASP A 639 9.79 -17.79 21.47
CA ASP A 639 9.80 -19.06 22.22
C ASP A 639 8.62 -19.15 23.17
N MET A 640 8.30 -18.06 23.86
CA MET A 640 7.11 -18.00 24.72
C MET A 640 5.84 -18.27 23.93
N TYR A 641 5.70 -17.70 22.75
CA TYR A 641 4.54 -17.94 21.88
C TYR A 641 4.44 -19.40 21.42
N LEU A 642 5.55 -19.99 20.99
CA LEU A 642 5.55 -21.38 20.52
C LEU A 642 5.22 -22.37 21.64
N ASN A 643 5.74 -22.13 22.84
CA ASN A 643 5.38 -22.94 24.03
C ASN A 643 3.88 -22.80 24.36
N TYR A 644 3.35 -21.58 24.29
CA TYR A 644 1.92 -21.34 24.51
C TYR A 644 1.05 -21.98 23.41
N LEU A 645 1.47 -21.90 22.15
CA LEU A 645 0.79 -22.54 21.02
C LEU A 645 0.76 -24.08 21.19
N GLU A 646 1.88 -24.70 21.63
CA GLU A 646 1.94 -26.12 21.97
C GLU A 646 0.92 -26.49 23.05
N GLU A 647 0.89 -25.74 24.15
CA GLU A 647 -0.05 -25.97 25.27
C GLU A 647 -1.50 -25.93 24.79
N ILE A 648 -1.85 -24.92 23.99
CA ILE A 648 -3.21 -24.79 23.44
C ILE A 648 -3.55 -25.97 22.53
N ILE A 649 -2.66 -26.35 21.62
CA ILE A 649 -2.88 -27.48 20.69
C ILE A 649 -3.15 -28.75 21.49
N LEU A 650 -2.32 -29.05 22.49
CA LEU A 650 -2.48 -30.23 23.33
C LEU A 650 -3.80 -30.22 24.09
N LYS A 651 -4.18 -29.06 24.65
CA LYS A 651 -5.48 -28.90 25.34
C LYS A 651 -6.68 -29.11 24.41
N VAL A 652 -6.61 -28.67 23.15
CA VAL A 652 -7.69 -28.87 22.18
C VAL A 652 -7.74 -30.31 21.68
N VAL A 653 -6.59 -31.02 21.61
CA VAL A 653 -6.55 -32.48 21.30
C VAL A 653 -7.25 -33.32 22.37
N GLU A 654 -7.16 -32.92 23.65
CA GLU A 654 -7.79 -33.63 24.78
C GLU A 654 -9.31 -33.39 24.91
N GLN A 655 -9.86 -32.39 24.21
CA GLN A 655 -11.31 -32.08 24.15
C GLN A 655 -12.03 -32.85 23.04
#